data_dc39bbf5be70fa150b5bacf921b36e65
#
_entry.id   dc39bbf5be70fa150b5bacf921b36e65
#
_cell.length_a   1.000
_cell.length_b   1.000
_cell.length_c   1.000
_cell.angle_alpha   90.00
_cell.angle_beta   90.00
_cell.angle_gamma   90.00
#
_symmetry.space_group_name_H-M   'P 1'
#
loop_
_entity.id
_entity.type
_entity.pdbx_description
1 polymer ?
#
loop_
_entity_poly.entity_id
_entity_poly.type
_entity_poly.pdbx_seq_one_letter_code
_entity_poly.pdbx_strand_id
1 'polypeptide(L)'
;MPISASGEAGITVNVASGAQLQQSGGASAVTLVGASGHLLTNQGAISSVGGVAVQLGGGSRVENSGSISTGNNTALQFVGAGDSVLVNRGTISGRTGVQFDSGNDRLDMQAGSISGGVLQGDGNDVLLLGNGTIDSVDQGSGDDQMTVTGGTVTGLVAQGSGRDDFVMSGGTIGALQQGDNIDTFRMSGGRIIGAFEDGDQAWMTAGRIGRVNMKLDKNLWDQSGGTVDGNVVTGFDTDTIIISGTAYIGGNISVSGGNDSVTITDGTVRGQVLLSTGDDTFNWNGGGIVYGAIDMGPDNDVANLSNLNQGNLGAVPLFDGGSGIDQLNLSNVKTAGVGRFQNWEAISLANSTELSFDGDLVLGDSATGTGTLTVDDTSTVYAGSGGHAIRPFNSAVLVEMVNAGRIDLTGTGAGDVFTVRGNYRGDGGGLYLRTVLGADNSPSDRLVIDGGTATGTTGIGVLNAGGSGAATLADGILVVQALNGGRTAPGAFSLFAPVAAGAYEYFLFKGGVSAGTSENWYLRSTLVSGPTPAPNGGGSATPPPPTPPVAPPPPITPAPPPPPEGATDPDLTAGETAPPPPPPEPAPVAPPSDPAVPDVPMAGGALPGTGAPPTPGARPAEGAVVPLYRVETAAYAVVPPLLRETSLASLGTFHERQGEQRLLYNQGAFRTAWGRLVGQSSEIHWKGDAQPGFDGDVMGLQAGLDVWAAASDNHRNQIGVFVGRTRAQGKTTGLALGWENVQVGQNRLDDKHVGLYWTFTDSSGGYIDAVAMQSRYDGRVRSSRGLGFGLSGDGTSVSVEAGKPLLHVGQSVWWLEPQVQVIWQRTSLDDRRDEVSSVRFDNDNAWTGRVGLRLAGDYQLADNGWQPYFKLNYWHGRSGEDRIRFDGDVIVNSQRSRALEAGVGVVGRFNRTISAYAVADYTRELGGDRNEKRRVIEGNIGLRADW
;
A
#
# COMPACT_ATOMS: atom_id res chain seq x y z
N MET A 1 46.43 -4.14 81.99
CA MET A 1 47.20 -5.45 81.90
C MET A 1 46.58 -6.18 80.73
N PRO A 2 47.38 -6.85 79.89
CA PRO A 2 46.94 -7.78 78.88
C PRO A 2 46.21 -8.97 79.49
N ILE A 3 45.18 -9.44 78.72
CA ILE A 3 44.49 -10.71 79.01
C ILE A 3 45.00 -11.76 78.10
N SER A 4 45.58 -12.86 78.61
CA SER A 4 46.18 -13.93 77.84
C SER A 4 45.78 -15.30 78.42
N ALA A 5 45.27 -16.22 77.56
CA ALA A 5 45.08 -17.60 77.84
C ALA A 5 45.42 -18.44 76.60
N SER A 6 45.99 -19.65 76.83
CA SER A 6 46.31 -20.54 75.70
C SER A 6 45.89 -21.98 76.06
N GLY A 7 45.10 -22.57 75.07
CA GLY A 7 44.64 -23.99 75.22
C GLY A 7 43.35 -24.17 76.00
N GLU A 8 42.69 -23.13 76.52
CA GLU A 8 41.41 -23.17 77.23
C GLU A 8 40.30 -22.77 76.35
N ALA A 9 39.26 -23.51 76.20
CA ALA A 9 38.05 -23.18 75.36
C ALA A 9 36.98 -22.41 76.14
N GLY A 10 36.15 -21.64 75.46
CA GLY A 10 34.88 -21.02 76.01
C GLY A 10 35.10 -19.84 76.98
N ILE A 11 36.25 -19.16 76.90
CA ILE A 11 36.53 -17.99 77.76
C ILE A 11 35.63 -16.80 77.39
N THR A 12 35.05 -16.22 78.40
CA THR A 12 34.23 -14.93 78.21
C THR A 12 35.05 -13.76 78.76
N VAL A 13 35.28 -12.77 77.96
CA VAL A 13 35.92 -11.47 78.31
C VAL A 13 34.89 -10.33 78.12
N ASN A 14 34.61 -9.58 79.19
CA ASN A 14 33.75 -8.40 79.10
C ASN A 14 34.56 -7.14 79.45
N VAL A 15 34.63 -6.19 78.53
CA VAL A 15 35.26 -4.87 78.70
C VAL A 15 34.12 -3.85 78.77
N ALA A 16 33.87 -3.40 80.03
CA ALA A 16 32.75 -2.49 80.35
C ALA A 16 32.98 -1.07 79.76
N SER A 17 31.90 -0.34 79.58
CA SER A 17 31.97 1.08 79.18
C SER A 17 32.92 1.88 80.07
N GLY A 18 33.81 2.69 79.43
CA GLY A 18 34.84 3.47 80.11
C GLY A 18 36.07 2.70 80.59
N ALA A 19 36.06 1.37 80.48
CA ALA A 19 37.29 0.55 80.76
C ALA A 19 38.27 0.65 79.62
N GLN A 20 39.57 0.56 79.94
CA GLN A 20 40.68 0.57 79.00
C GLN A 20 41.58 -0.62 79.16
N LEU A 21 41.73 -1.42 78.09
CA LEU A 21 42.76 -2.43 77.99
C LEU A 21 43.81 -1.93 77.03
N GLN A 22 44.97 -1.49 77.55
CA GLN A 22 46.04 -0.93 76.74
C GLN A 22 47.33 -1.76 76.90
N GLN A 23 47.98 -2.04 75.72
CA GLN A 23 49.32 -2.64 75.69
C GLN A 23 50.33 -1.67 75.07
N SER A 24 51.34 -1.28 75.73
CA SER A 24 52.32 -0.26 75.26
C SER A 24 53.53 -0.88 74.48
N GLY A 25 53.65 -2.17 74.45
CA GLY A 25 54.70 -2.88 73.66
C GLY A 25 54.19 -3.63 72.43
N GLY A 26 55.04 -4.54 71.88
CA GLY A 26 54.68 -5.33 70.69
C GLY A 26 53.76 -6.53 70.95
N ALA A 27 53.25 -6.76 72.17
CA ALA A 27 52.29 -7.78 72.48
C ALA A 27 50.82 -7.38 72.25
N SER A 28 49.91 -8.35 72.14
CA SER A 28 48.48 -8.16 72.09
C SER A 28 47.90 -7.73 73.43
N ALA A 29 46.80 -6.91 73.35
CA ALA A 29 46.11 -6.54 74.57
C ALA A 29 45.16 -7.63 75.07
N VAL A 30 44.58 -8.44 74.17
CA VAL A 30 43.84 -9.65 74.45
C VAL A 30 44.36 -10.78 73.56
N THR A 31 44.75 -11.93 74.13
CA THR A 31 45.22 -13.14 73.45
C THR A 31 44.57 -14.37 74.02
N LEU A 32 43.60 -14.95 73.29
CA LEU A 32 42.91 -16.19 73.62
C LEU A 32 43.06 -17.15 72.47
N VAL A 33 44.15 -17.96 72.46
CA VAL A 33 44.50 -18.78 71.27
C VAL A 33 44.76 -20.22 71.67
N GLY A 34 44.79 -21.17 70.73
CA GLY A 34 45.01 -22.60 70.94
C GLY A 34 43.80 -23.38 71.41
N ALA A 35 42.60 -22.71 71.50
CA ALA A 35 41.33 -23.33 71.72
C ALA A 35 40.23 -22.40 71.07
N SER A 36 39.00 -22.91 70.98
CA SER A 36 37.85 -22.24 70.28
C SER A 36 36.74 -21.85 71.27
N GLY A 37 35.76 -21.11 70.73
CA GLY A 37 34.52 -20.78 71.40
C GLY A 37 34.55 -19.62 72.42
N HIS A 38 35.49 -18.71 72.27
CA HIS A 38 35.60 -17.58 73.17
C HIS A 38 34.53 -16.49 72.82
N LEU A 39 34.12 -15.78 73.92
CA LEU A 39 33.23 -14.61 73.79
C LEU A 39 33.92 -13.33 74.25
N LEU A 40 34.13 -12.37 73.38
CA LEU A 40 34.58 -11.04 73.75
C LEU A 40 33.43 -10.02 73.54
N THR A 41 32.99 -9.42 74.65
CA THR A 41 32.10 -8.30 74.60
C THR A 41 32.87 -7.01 74.97
N ASN A 42 33.04 -6.10 73.99
CA ASN A 42 33.79 -4.86 74.23
C ASN A 42 32.84 -3.65 74.18
N GLN A 43 32.70 -2.93 75.29
CA GLN A 43 32.00 -1.64 75.39
C GLN A 43 32.98 -0.50 75.75
N GLY A 44 34.26 -0.83 76.05
CA GLY A 44 35.30 0.13 76.41
C GLY A 44 36.35 0.32 75.26
N ALA A 45 37.62 0.48 75.69
CA ALA A 45 38.68 0.64 74.70
C ALA A 45 39.77 -0.50 74.90
N ILE A 46 40.08 -1.18 73.81
CA ILE A 46 41.13 -2.16 73.71
C ILE A 46 42.17 -1.60 72.71
N SER A 47 43.43 -1.45 73.18
CA SER A 47 44.48 -0.95 72.29
C SER A 47 45.81 -1.61 72.45
N SER A 48 46.57 -1.76 71.37
CA SER A 48 47.96 -2.13 71.32
C SER A 48 48.83 -1.18 70.55
N VAL A 49 50.00 -0.82 70.97
CA VAL A 49 50.84 0.13 70.22
C VAL A 49 51.58 -0.56 69.06
N GLY A 50 52.05 -1.80 69.21
CA GLY A 50 52.83 -2.44 68.14
C GLY A 50 52.37 -3.89 67.82
N GLY A 51 51.57 -4.51 68.69
CA GLY A 51 51.05 -5.88 68.49
C GLY A 51 49.62 -5.87 67.95
N VAL A 52 49.05 -7.05 67.68
CA VAL A 52 47.65 -7.28 67.46
C VAL A 52 46.88 -6.79 68.71
N ALA A 53 45.78 -5.99 68.53
CA ALA A 53 45.06 -5.52 69.68
C ALA A 53 44.27 -6.66 70.35
N VAL A 54 43.59 -7.48 69.58
CA VAL A 54 42.81 -8.67 70.02
C VAL A 54 43.14 -9.85 69.11
N GLN A 55 43.59 -10.98 69.69
CA GLN A 55 43.82 -12.25 68.98
C GLN A 55 43.02 -13.33 69.68
N LEU A 56 42.17 -14.02 68.93
CA LEU A 56 41.29 -15.10 69.44
C LEU A 56 41.43 -16.36 68.60
N GLY A 57 41.19 -17.48 69.20
CA GLY A 57 41.09 -18.74 68.50
C GLY A 57 39.89 -18.81 67.61
N GLY A 58 39.96 -19.54 66.52
CA GLY A 58 38.84 -19.75 65.57
C GLY A 58 37.61 -20.28 66.29
N GLY A 59 36.42 -20.03 65.71
CA GLY A 59 35.10 -20.33 66.28
C GLY A 59 34.70 -19.42 67.47
N SER A 60 35.28 -18.24 67.57
CA SER A 60 35.05 -17.30 68.65
C SER A 60 34.03 -16.21 68.23
N ARG A 61 33.40 -15.61 69.22
CA ARG A 61 32.44 -14.52 69.01
C ARG A 61 32.91 -13.21 69.61
N VAL A 62 32.86 -12.15 68.80
CA VAL A 62 33.15 -10.79 69.23
C VAL A 62 31.91 -9.90 69.07
N GLU A 63 31.56 -9.19 70.17
CA GLU A 63 30.59 -8.14 70.13
C GLU A 63 31.24 -6.80 70.54
N ASN A 64 31.45 -5.92 69.59
CA ASN A 64 32.16 -4.65 69.80
C ASN A 64 31.20 -3.47 69.70
N SER A 65 31.03 -2.74 70.74
CA SER A 65 30.39 -1.41 70.78
C SER A 65 31.29 -0.30 71.27
N GLY A 66 32.55 -0.64 71.63
CA GLY A 66 33.62 0.26 72.06
C GLY A 66 34.63 0.49 70.96
N SER A 67 35.91 0.56 71.31
CA SER A 67 37.03 0.67 70.36
C SER A 67 38.01 -0.46 70.51
N ILE A 68 38.50 -0.98 69.35
CA ILE A 68 39.62 -1.94 69.27
C ILE A 68 40.64 -1.29 68.29
N SER A 69 41.89 -0.99 68.77
CA SER A 69 42.82 -0.26 67.90
C SER A 69 44.27 -0.74 68.05
N THR A 70 45.00 -0.61 66.94
CA THR A 70 46.46 -0.79 66.95
C THR A 70 47.10 0.21 65.97
N GLY A 71 48.37 0.51 66.25
CA GLY A 71 49.09 1.49 65.43
C GLY A 71 49.50 0.96 64.04
N ASN A 72 50.10 -0.22 63.96
CA ASN A 72 50.62 -0.68 62.66
C ASN A 72 50.53 -2.24 62.52
N ASN A 73 49.48 -2.85 63.02
CA ASN A 73 49.26 -4.28 62.98
C ASN A 73 47.75 -4.58 62.71
N THR A 74 47.33 -5.79 62.84
CA THR A 74 45.91 -6.21 62.78
C THR A 74 45.21 -5.84 64.10
N ALA A 75 44.04 -5.15 63.99
CA ALA A 75 43.35 -4.75 65.21
C ALA A 75 42.64 -5.92 65.90
N LEU A 76 41.89 -6.70 65.10
CA LEU A 76 41.23 -7.96 65.58
C LEU A 76 41.64 -9.11 64.66
N GLN A 77 42.19 -10.19 65.25
CA GLN A 77 42.60 -11.38 64.54
C GLN A 77 41.96 -12.64 65.14
N PHE A 78 41.40 -13.48 64.30
CA PHE A 78 41.01 -14.83 64.61
C PHE A 78 42.07 -15.78 64.05
N VAL A 79 42.45 -16.88 64.77
CA VAL A 79 43.52 -17.77 64.35
C VAL A 79 43.09 -19.23 64.53
N GLY A 80 43.13 -19.98 63.43
CA GLY A 80 42.75 -21.42 63.32
C GLY A 80 41.35 -21.64 62.76
N ALA A 81 41.14 -22.86 62.29
CA ALA A 81 39.90 -23.23 61.66
C ALA A 81 38.70 -23.23 62.62
N GLY A 82 37.65 -22.52 62.28
CA GLY A 82 36.37 -22.51 63.05
C GLY A 82 35.59 -21.29 62.87
N ASP A 83 34.31 -21.44 62.74
CA ASP A 83 33.33 -20.41 62.30
C ASP A 83 33.24 -19.28 63.34
N SER A 84 33.90 -18.19 63.11
CA SER A 84 33.98 -17.01 64.00
C SER A 84 32.87 -15.98 63.67
N VAL A 85 32.46 -15.25 64.65
CA VAL A 85 31.39 -14.25 64.51
C VAL A 85 31.82 -12.89 65.09
N LEU A 86 31.84 -11.87 64.28
CA LEU A 86 31.99 -10.47 64.73
C LEU A 86 30.68 -9.68 64.54
N VAL A 87 30.19 -9.11 65.61
CA VAL A 87 29.11 -8.10 65.57
C VAL A 87 29.72 -6.77 65.94
N ASN A 88 29.80 -5.83 64.97
CA ASN A 88 30.40 -4.54 65.22
C ASN A 88 29.39 -3.35 65.24
N ARG A 89 29.45 -2.58 66.30
CA ARG A 89 28.70 -1.29 66.45
C ARG A 89 29.66 -0.18 66.87
N GLY A 90 30.94 -0.51 67.17
CA GLY A 90 31.98 0.41 67.62
C GLY A 90 33.00 0.71 66.52
N THR A 91 34.23 1.05 67.00
CA THR A 91 35.33 1.32 66.07
C THR A 91 36.37 0.23 66.15
N ILE A 92 36.86 -0.23 64.98
CA ILE A 92 38.04 -1.14 64.89
C ILE A 92 39.05 -0.47 63.98
N SER A 93 40.29 -0.26 64.38
CA SER A 93 41.24 0.42 63.55
C SER A 93 42.63 -0.16 63.69
N GLY A 94 43.30 -0.46 62.58
CA GLY A 94 44.61 -0.96 62.44
C GLY A 94 45.12 -0.83 60.99
N ARG A 95 46.30 -1.36 60.70
CA ARG A 95 46.77 -1.57 59.34
C ARG A 95 45.84 -2.56 58.60
N THR A 96 45.44 -3.59 59.26
CA THR A 96 44.31 -4.48 58.94
C THR A 96 43.28 -4.31 60.06
N GLY A 97 42.06 -3.99 59.76
CA GLY A 97 41.04 -3.81 60.75
C GLY A 97 40.64 -5.14 61.40
N VAL A 98 40.21 -6.09 60.57
CA VAL A 98 39.81 -7.41 61.01
C VAL A 98 40.43 -8.46 60.09
N GLN A 99 40.95 -9.50 60.65
CA GLN A 99 41.45 -10.69 59.97
C GLN A 99 40.80 -11.94 60.57
N PHE A 100 40.03 -12.63 59.84
CA PHE A 100 39.57 -13.98 60.11
C PHE A 100 40.57 -14.94 59.54
N ASP A 101 40.38 -16.24 59.72
CA ASP A 101 41.32 -17.28 59.27
C ASP A 101 40.58 -18.22 58.29
N SER A 102 40.48 -19.49 58.59
CA SER A 102 39.73 -20.47 57.76
C SER A 102 38.55 -20.99 58.58
N GLY A 103 37.44 -20.93 58.04
CA GLY A 103 36.14 -21.29 58.62
C GLY A 103 35.02 -20.48 57.97
N ASN A 104 33.80 -20.85 58.23
CA ASN A 104 32.67 -20.05 57.64
C ASN A 104 32.37 -18.87 58.58
N ASP A 105 33.05 -17.79 58.34
CA ASP A 105 33.05 -16.63 59.26
C ASP A 105 31.90 -15.65 58.99
N ARG A 106 31.53 -14.94 60.03
CA ARG A 106 30.45 -14.02 59.94
C ARG A 106 30.78 -12.64 60.48
N LEU A 107 30.68 -11.61 59.64
CA LEU A 107 30.70 -10.21 60.04
C LEU A 107 29.32 -9.60 59.95
N ASP A 108 28.81 -9.10 61.09
CA ASP A 108 27.59 -8.30 61.14
C ASP A 108 27.95 -6.86 61.50
N MET A 109 28.08 -5.97 60.49
CA MET A 109 28.40 -4.56 60.65
C MET A 109 27.12 -3.74 60.81
N GLN A 110 26.77 -3.41 62.03
CA GLN A 110 25.52 -2.70 62.41
C GLN A 110 25.73 -1.23 62.63
N ALA A 111 26.91 -0.77 63.00
CA ALA A 111 27.28 0.65 63.19
C ALA A 111 28.78 0.79 63.36
N GLY A 112 29.27 2.04 63.48
CA GLY A 112 30.67 2.37 63.73
C GLY A 112 31.56 2.29 62.52
N SER A 113 32.83 1.92 62.71
CA SER A 113 33.79 1.82 61.58
C SER A 113 34.84 0.70 61.78
N ILE A 114 35.25 0.13 60.66
CA ILE A 114 36.41 -0.74 60.53
C ILE A 114 37.37 -0.09 59.55
N SER A 115 38.48 0.44 60.07
CA SER A 115 39.56 1.02 59.28
C SER A 115 40.74 0.07 59.13
N GLY A 116 41.32 -0.01 57.92
CA GLY A 116 42.32 -0.96 57.50
C GLY A 116 41.79 -2.25 56.87
N GLY A 117 40.52 -2.26 56.56
CA GLY A 117 39.88 -3.37 55.82
C GLY A 117 39.53 -4.61 56.67
N VAL A 118 38.80 -5.52 56.01
CA VAL A 118 38.39 -6.83 56.51
C VAL A 118 38.96 -7.88 55.58
N LEU A 119 39.62 -8.89 56.15
CA LEU A 119 40.04 -10.13 55.43
C LEU A 119 39.29 -11.30 56.07
N GLN A 120 38.45 -12.01 55.27
CA GLN A 120 37.66 -13.13 55.83
C GLN A 120 38.44 -14.47 55.70
N GLY A 121 39.09 -14.71 54.55
CA GLY A 121 40.04 -15.82 54.40
C GLY A 121 39.54 -17.00 53.61
N ASP A 122 39.71 -18.20 54.08
CA ASP A 122 39.20 -19.39 53.44
C ASP A 122 37.93 -19.86 54.19
N GLY A 123 36.89 -20.21 53.41
CA GLY A 123 35.62 -20.70 53.96
C GLY A 123 34.44 -20.04 53.30
N ASN A 124 33.24 -20.48 53.61
CA ASN A 124 32.03 -19.87 53.08
C ASN A 124 31.55 -18.75 54.03
N ASP A 125 31.99 -17.54 53.73
CA ASP A 125 31.88 -16.41 54.64
C ASP A 125 30.60 -15.58 54.45
N VAL A 126 30.17 -14.93 55.48
CA VAL A 126 29.00 -14.05 55.45
C VAL A 126 29.31 -12.66 55.98
N LEU A 127 29.13 -11.63 55.14
CA LEU A 127 29.22 -10.25 55.58
C LEU A 127 27.85 -9.57 55.44
N LEU A 128 27.37 -9.04 56.58
CA LEU A 128 26.16 -8.21 56.58
C LEU A 128 26.54 -6.74 56.92
N LEU A 129 26.34 -5.86 55.95
CA LEU A 129 26.53 -4.41 56.14
C LEU A 129 25.20 -3.69 56.23
N GLY A 130 24.73 -3.43 57.43
CA GLY A 130 23.49 -2.70 57.68
C GLY A 130 23.72 -1.19 57.86
N ASN A 131 24.84 -0.83 58.52
CA ASN A 131 25.24 0.56 58.70
C ASN A 131 26.74 0.62 59.10
N GLY A 132 27.33 1.85 59.12
CA GLY A 132 28.72 2.07 59.45
C GLY A 132 29.62 2.15 58.22
N THR A 133 30.97 2.18 58.51
CA THR A 133 31.96 2.32 57.43
C THR A 133 33.01 1.22 57.52
N ILE A 134 33.37 0.62 56.43
CA ILE A 134 34.49 -0.31 56.25
C ILE A 134 35.39 0.24 55.14
N ASP A 135 36.74 0.18 55.36
CA ASP A 135 37.65 0.70 54.32
C ASP A 135 37.65 -0.19 53.07
N SER A 136 37.83 -1.50 53.22
CA SER A 136 37.78 -2.51 52.16
C SER A 136 37.40 -3.88 52.72
N VAL A 137 36.93 -4.76 51.83
CA VAL A 137 36.59 -6.15 52.16
C VAL A 137 37.28 -7.09 51.17
N ASP A 138 37.86 -8.15 51.71
CA ASP A 138 38.36 -9.29 50.95
C ASP A 138 37.82 -10.54 51.62
N GLN A 139 36.92 -11.27 50.92
CA GLN A 139 36.27 -12.47 51.47
C GLN A 139 37.14 -13.69 51.31
N GLY A 140 37.86 -13.80 50.15
CA GLY A 140 38.93 -14.78 50.02
C GLY A 140 38.59 -15.97 49.14
N SER A 141 38.54 -17.17 49.72
CA SER A 141 38.20 -18.37 48.97
C SER A 141 37.07 -19.13 49.64
N GLY A 142 36.13 -19.59 48.85
CA GLY A 142 34.93 -20.29 49.32
C GLY A 142 33.67 -19.70 48.68
N ASP A 143 32.51 -20.30 48.92
CA ASP A 143 31.23 -19.76 48.43
C ASP A 143 30.74 -18.68 49.40
N ASP A 144 31.05 -17.40 49.09
CA ASP A 144 30.89 -16.27 50.01
C ASP A 144 29.55 -15.53 49.82
N GLN A 145 29.08 -14.88 50.84
CA GLN A 145 27.86 -14.09 50.79
C GLN A 145 28.06 -12.70 51.40
N MET A 146 27.80 -11.68 50.61
CA MET A 146 27.72 -10.31 51.12
C MET A 146 26.36 -9.66 50.91
N THR A 147 25.81 -9.13 52.00
CA THR A 147 24.53 -8.37 51.94
C THR A 147 24.74 -6.95 52.41
N VAL A 148 24.41 -5.97 51.57
CA VAL A 148 24.52 -4.54 51.85
C VAL A 148 23.13 -3.91 51.87
N THR A 149 22.65 -3.54 53.04
CA THR A 149 21.35 -2.83 53.19
C THR A 149 21.52 -1.34 53.54
N GLY A 150 22.73 -0.97 53.91
CA GLY A 150 23.13 0.40 54.28
C GLY A 150 24.61 0.50 54.48
N GLY A 151 25.09 1.57 55.13
CA GLY A 151 26.52 1.78 55.43
C GLY A 151 27.37 2.07 54.20
N THR A 152 28.71 2.05 54.41
CA THR A 152 29.66 2.39 53.32
C THR A 152 30.90 1.48 53.39
N VAL A 153 31.29 0.91 52.23
CA VAL A 153 32.69 0.43 52.02
C VAL A 153 33.36 1.46 51.11
N THR A 154 34.41 2.11 51.63
CA THR A 154 35.03 3.21 50.88
C THR A 154 35.88 2.75 49.69
N GLY A 155 36.45 1.56 49.80
CA GLY A 155 37.33 0.92 48.81
C GLY A 155 36.68 -0.22 48.06
N LEU A 156 37.53 -1.21 47.72
CA LEU A 156 37.17 -2.43 47.03
C LEU A 156 36.47 -3.42 47.98
N VAL A 157 35.45 -4.08 47.44
CA VAL A 157 34.92 -5.34 47.92
C VAL A 157 35.41 -6.42 46.93
N ALA A 158 36.21 -7.33 47.36
CA ALA A 158 36.63 -8.50 46.61
C ALA A 158 36.00 -9.74 47.28
N GLN A 159 35.27 -10.57 46.49
CA GLN A 159 34.71 -11.80 47.00
C GLN A 159 35.71 -12.96 46.83
N GLY A 160 36.40 -13.04 45.68
CA GLY A 160 37.57 -13.87 45.52
C GLY A 160 37.34 -15.06 44.62
N SER A 161 37.49 -16.29 45.18
CA SER A 161 37.26 -17.50 44.39
C SER A 161 36.23 -18.40 45.05
N GLY A 162 35.28 -18.87 44.28
CA GLY A 162 34.15 -19.66 44.74
C GLY A 162 32.88 -19.21 44.07
N ARG A 163 31.76 -19.69 44.52
CA ARG A 163 30.44 -19.25 44.02
C ARG A 163 29.86 -18.22 44.96
N ASP A 164 30.06 -16.98 44.61
CA ASP A 164 29.75 -15.88 45.51
C ASP A 164 28.35 -15.29 45.27
N ASP A 165 27.71 -14.80 46.35
CA ASP A 165 26.42 -14.14 46.27
C ASP A 165 26.50 -12.72 46.86
N PHE A 166 26.31 -11.72 46.02
CA PHE A 166 26.29 -10.33 46.42
C PHE A 166 24.90 -9.73 46.32
N VAL A 167 24.36 -9.23 47.41
CA VAL A 167 23.05 -8.60 47.46
C VAL A 167 23.14 -7.16 47.98
N MET A 168 22.65 -6.20 47.20
CA MET A 168 22.65 -4.76 47.58
C MET A 168 21.26 -4.13 47.45
N SER A 169 20.72 -3.63 48.55
CA SER A 169 19.45 -2.89 48.58
C SER A 169 19.61 -1.46 49.05
N GLY A 170 20.79 -1.09 49.54
CA GLY A 170 21.09 0.27 50.01
C GLY A 170 22.59 0.41 50.27
N GLY A 171 23.02 1.55 50.85
CA GLY A 171 24.44 1.82 51.14
C GLY A 171 25.27 2.26 49.94
N THR A 172 26.59 2.33 50.18
CA THR A 172 27.57 2.72 49.13
C THR A 172 28.84 1.88 49.26
N ILE A 173 29.33 1.40 48.11
CA ILE A 173 30.63 0.73 48.03
C ILE A 173 31.54 1.38 46.98
N GLY A 174 32.85 1.37 47.17
CA GLY A 174 33.81 1.95 46.24
C GLY A 174 33.83 1.22 44.92
N ALA A 175 34.05 -0.09 44.95
CA ALA A 175 34.01 -1.01 43.79
C ALA A 175 33.68 -2.42 44.28
N LEU A 176 33.23 -3.26 43.37
CA LEU A 176 32.98 -4.69 43.58
C LEU A 176 33.75 -5.54 42.56
N GLN A 177 34.40 -6.57 43.01
CA GLN A 177 34.96 -7.63 42.17
C GLN A 177 34.53 -8.95 42.78
N GLN A 178 33.85 -9.80 41.97
CA GLN A 178 33.42 -11.12 42.46
C GLN A 178 34.55 -12.15 42.31
N GLY A 179 35.07 -12.40 41.13
CA GLY A 179 36.23 -13.23 40.91
C GLY A 179 35.99 -14.47 40.09
N ASP A 180 36.69 -15.55 40.38
CA ASP A 180 36.61 -16.79 39.58
C ASP A 180 35.38 -17.64 39.96
N ASN A 181 34.81 -18.37 39.02
CA ASN A 181 33.61 -19.23 39.06
C ASN A 181 32.30 -18.44 38.92
N ILE A 182 31.17 -19.18 38.98
CA ILE A 182 29.84 -18.60 38.66
C ILE A 182 29.26 -17.85 39.85
N ASP A 183 29.28 -16.54 39.77
CA ASP A 183 28.86 -15.65 40.82
C ASP A 183 27.48 -15.03 40.57
N THR A 184 26.80 -14.63 41.63
CA THR A 184 25.51 -13.93 41.54
C THR A 184 25.60 -12.55 42.16
N PHE A 185 25.03 -11.58 41.41
CA PHE A 185 24.89 -10.21 41.81
C PHE A 185 23.43 -9.76 41.76
N ARG A 186 22.88 -9.20 42.83
CA ARG A 186 21.54 -8.65 42.88
C ARG A 186 21.53 -7.28 43.51
N MET A 187 21.10 -6.28 42.71
CA MET A 187 21.03 -4.89 43.18
C MET A 187 19.61 -4.33 43.05
N SER A 188 19.00 -3.96 44.17
CA SER A 188 17.69 -3.29 44.21
C SER A 188 17.75 -1.87 44.80
N GLY A 189 18.97 -1.38 45.09
CA GLY A 189 19.19 -0.01 45.58
C GLY A 189 20.64 0.19 45.95
N GLY A 190 21.01 1.38 46.42
CA GLY A 190 22.39 1.68 46.81
C GLY A 190 23.24 2.20 45.62
N ARG A 191 24.56 2.27 45.88
CA ARG A 191 25.55 2.81 44.92
C ARG A 191 26.86 2.08 44.92
N ILE A 192 27.35 1.65 43.77
CA ILE A 192 28.73 1.30 43.49
C ILE A 192 29.37 2.46 42.76
N ILE A 193 30.37 3.15 43.40
CA ILE A 193 30.93 4.40 42.85
C ILE A 193 31.76 4.12 41.60
N GLY A 194 32.60 3.08 41.63
CA GLY A 194 33.50 2.68 40.57
C GLY A 194 32.93 1.54 39.72
N ALA A 195 33.70 0.48 39.61
CA ALA A 195 33.35 -0.67 38.78
C ALA A 195 32.65 -1.79 39.60
N PHE A 196 31.78 -2.48 38.94
CA PHE A 196 31.43 -3.87 39.18
C PHE A 196 32.17 -4.71 38.14
N GLU A 197 33.02 -5.61 38.61
CA GLU A 197 33.89 -6.44 37.77
C GLU A 197 33.76 -7.91 38.11
N ASP A 198 33.98 -8.77 37.11
CA ASP A 198 34.14 -10.18 37.26
C ASP A 198 32.97 -10.91 37.91
N GLY A 199 31.76 -10.64 37.39
CA GLY A 199 30.57 -11.32 37.85
C GLY A 199 29.84 -11.97 36.68
N ASP A 200 29.14 -13.09 36.91
CA ASP A 200 28.56 -13.88 35.83
C ASP A 200 27.07 -13.71 35.67
N GLN A 201 26.33 -13.67 36.77
CA GLN A 201 24.88 -13.59 36.75
C GLN A 201 24.40 -12.37 37.56
N ALA A 202 24.04 -11.29 36.87
CA ALA A 202 23.72 -10.02 37.48
C ALA A 202 22.30 -9.56 37.19
N TRP A 203 21.60 -9.15 38.22
CA TRP A 203 20.27 -8.57 38.16
C TRP A 203 20.25 -7.19 38.84
N MET A 204 19.86 -6.17 38.09
CA MET A 204 19.72 -4.80 38.62
C MET A 204 18.32 -4.27 38.42
N THR A 205 17.60 -4.01 39.52
CA THR A 205 16.25 -3.42 39.48
C THR A 205 16.21 -1.96 39.88
N ALA A 206 17.21 -1.48 40.62
CA ALA A 206 17.40 -0.08 40.99
C ALA A 206 18.82 0.13 41.54
N GLY A 207 19.21 1.38 41.82
CA GLY A 207 20.54 1.75 42.29
C GLY A 207 21.39 2.41 41.22
N ARG A 208 22.70 2.58 41.50
CA ARG A 208 23.64 3.21 40.57
C ARG A 208 25.01 2.55 40.62
N ILE A 209 25.55 2.28 39.46
CA ILE A 209 26.89 1.66 39.30
C ILE A 209 27.70 2.58 38.35
N GLY A 210 28.98 2.82 38.64
CA GLY A 210 29.87 3.62 37.80
C GLY A 210 30.09 2.98 36.42
N ARG A 211 30.50 1.74 36.38
CA ARG A 211 30.64 0.92 35.17
C ARG A 211 30.55 -0.58 35.50
N VAL A 212 30.26 -1.39 34.48
CA VAL A 212 30.18 -2.83 34.57
C VAL A 212 31.18 -3.45 33.60
N ASN A 213 31.95 -4.45 34.07
CA ASN A 213 32.85 -5.24 33.26
C ASN A 213 32.86 -6.68 33.82
N MET A 214 32.10 -7.57 33.18
CA MET A 214 31.85 -8.93 33.65
C MET A 214 32.99 -9.88 33.26
N LYS A 215 33.91 -9.43 32.38
CA LYS A 215 35.14 -10.15 31.94
C LYS A 215 34.85 -11.44 31.20
N LEU A 216 35.40 -12.58 31.69
CA LEU A 216 35.33 -13.90 31.04
C LEU A 216 34.11 -14.68 31.52
N ASP A 217 33.90 -15.85 30.97
CA ASP A 217 32.78 -16.77 31.24
C ASP A 217 31.44 -16.32 30.60
N LYS A 218 30.41 -17.13 30.75
CA LYS A 218 29.06 -16.87 30.22
C LYS A 218 28.30 -15.91 31.10
N ASN A 219 28.18 -14.69 30.65
CA ASN A 219 27.61 -13.64 31.47
C ASN A 219 26.11 -13.43 31.21
N LEU A 220 25.41 -13.11 32.27
CA LEU A 220 24.04 -12.58 32.24
C LEU A 220 23.98 -11.22 32.92
N TRP A 221 23.70 -10.19 32.18
CA TRP A 221 23.34 -8.86 32.72
C TRP A 221 21.86 -8.58 32.46
N ASP A 222 21.04 -8.59 33.51
CA ASP A 222 19.60 -8.26 33.42
C ASP A 222 19.31 -6.99 34.22
N GLN A 223 19.07 -5.89 33.49
CA GLN A 223 18.79 -4.60 34.09
C GLN A 223 17.37 -4.14 33.76
N SER A 224 16.50 -4.11 34.79
CA SER A 224 15.13 -3.61 34.66
C SER A 224 14.91 -2.21 35.26
N GLY A 225 15.95 -1.66 35.89
CA GLY A 225 15.94 -0.32 36.45
C GLY A 225 17.32 0.11 36.95
N GLY A 226 17.39 1.29 37.57
CA GLY A 226 18.65 1.86 38.03
C GLY A 226 19.51 2.46 36.90
N THR A 227 20.73 2.87 37.26
CA THR A 227 21.64 3.60 36.37
C THR A 227 23.01 2.98 36.37
N VAL A 228 23.54 2.68 35.20
CA VAL A 228 24.97 2.48 34.97
C VAL A 228 25.50 3.75 34.29
N ASP A 229 26.47 4.46 34.95
CA ASP A 229 26.98 5.72 34.42
C ASP A 229 27.85 5.54 33.18
N GLY A 230 28.63 4.51 33.13
CA GLY A 230 29.55 4.14 32.06
C GLY A 230 29.08 2.98 31.21
N ASN A 231 30.02 2.18 30.78
CA ASN A 231 29.77 1.03 29.90
C ASN A 231 29.29 -0.20 30.69
N VAL A 232 28.56 -1.06 29.98
CA VAL A 232 28.33 -2.46 30.33
C VAL A 232 29.11 -3.29 29.32
N VAL A 233 30.11 -4.03 29.82
CA VAL A 233 31.03 -4.85 29.00
C VAL A 233 30.99 -6.28 29.50
N THR A 234 30.88 -7.24 28.58
CA THR A 234 31.03 -8.68 28.86
C THR A 234 32.26 -9.25 28.16
N GLY A 235 32.51 -10.52 28.28
CA GLY A 235 33.74 -11.17 27.81
C GLY A 235 33.65 -11.88 26.46
N PHE A 236 34.36 -13.00 26.33
CA PHE A 236 34.53 -13.71 25.05
C PHE A 236 33.66 -14.95 24.89
N ASP A 237 32.84 -15.30 25.83
CA ASP A 237 31.94 -16.43 25.75
C ASP A 237 30.55 -15.98 25.34
N THR A 238 29.60 -16.90 25.28
CA THR A 238 28.21 -16.59 24.93
C THR A 238 27.51 -15.82 26.03
N ASP A 239 27.30 -14.55 25.84
CA ASP A 239 26.76 -13.60 26.79
C ASP A 239 25.28 -13.22 26.54
N THR A 240 24.59 -12.80 27.58
CA THR A 240 23.23 -12.33 27.51
C THR A 240 23.08 -11.03 28.25
N ILE A 241 22.61 -10.00 27.52
CA ILE A 241 22.27 -8.69 28.08
C ILE A 241 20.79 -8.41 27.88
N ILE A 242 20.07 -8.08 28.95
CA ILE A 242 18.65 -7.74 28.95
C ILE A 242 18.45 -6.36 29.55
N ILE A 243 17.90 -5.44 28.77
CA ILE A 243 17.59 -4.07 29.18
C ILE A 243 16.06 -3.87 29.10
N SER A 244 15.48 -3.48 30.23
CA SER A 244 14.02 -3.33 30.33
C SER A 244 13.61 -2.22 31.29
N GLY A 245 12.32 -1.94 31.39
CA GLY A 245 11.71 -1.04 32.36
C GLY A 245 12.32 0.37 32.38
N THR A 246 12.89 0.80 33.51
CA THR A 246 13.48 2.14 33.66
C THR A 246 15.02 2.12 33.63
N ALA A 247 15.62 1.08 33.10
CA ALA A 247 17.08 0.94 33.04
C ALA A 247 17.73 2.11 32.25
N TYR A 248 18.84 2.62 32.74
CA TYR A 248 19.62 3.65 32.09
C TYR A 248 21.08 3.26 32.03
N ILE A 249 21.63 3.25 30.81
CA ILE A 249 23.06 3.03 30.55
C ILE A 249 23.61 4.30 29.90
N GLY A 250 24.57 4.95 30.60
CA GLY A 250 25.19 6.19 30.17
C GLY A 250 26.30 6.02 29.12
N GLY A 251 26.90 4.86 29.07
CA GLY A 251 27.93 4.45 28.13
C GLY A 251 27.44 3.46 27.07
N ASN A 252 28.42 2.68 26.57
CA ASN A 252 28.18 1.62 25.59
C ASN A 252 27.73 0.31 26.25
N ILE A 253 26.99 -0.49 25.51
CA ILE A 253 26.91 -1.94 25.69
C ILE A 253 27.93 -2.53 24.73
N SER A 254 28.79 -3.43 25.21
CA SER A 254 29.77 -4.12 24.39
C SER A 254 29.92 -5.56 24.86
N VAL A 255 29.56 -6.47 24.01
CA VAL A 255 29.93 -7.88 24.10
C VAL A 255 31.20 -8.06 23.27
N SER A 256 32.10 -8.94 23.65
CA SER A 256 33.43 -8.96 23.01
C SER A 256 33.60 -10.02 21.96
N GLY A 257 33.05 -11.17 22.15
CA GLY A 257 33.09 -12.25 21.15
C GLY A 257 32.50 -13.52 21.71
N GLY A 258 31.86 -14.26 20.86
CA GLY A 258 31.00 -15.36 21.19
C GLY A 258 29.71 -15.24 20.40
N ASN A 259 28.75 -16.10 20.62
CA ASN A 259 27.43 -15.94 20.01
C ASN A 259 26.51 -15.30 21.06
N ASP A 260 26.44 -14.00 21.02
CA ASP A 260 25.88 -13.18 22.08
C ASP A 260 24.41 -12.82 21.85
N SER A 261 23.74 -12.43 22.90
CA SER A 261 22.35 -11.96 22.83
C SER A 261 22.14 -10.66 23.58
N VAL A 262 21.76 -9.60 22.87
CA VAL A 262 21.35 -8.33 23.48
C VAL A 262 19.86 -8.12 23.23
N THR A 263 19.09 -7.98 24.31
CA THR A 263 17.64 -7.76 24.25
C THR A 263 17.28 -6.46 24.92
N ILE A 264 16.56 -5.59 24.20
CA ILE A 264 16.02 -4.32 24.70
C ILE A 264 14.50 -4.36 24.58
N THR A 265 13.78 -4.18 25.69
CA THR A 265 12.32 -4.08 25.71
C THR A 265 11.83 -2.74 26.21
N ASP A 266 12.67 -2.00 26.95
CA ASP A 266 12.44 -0.65 27.44
C ASP A 266 13.79 -0.07 27.92
N GLY A 267 13.79 1.12 28.53
CA GLY A 267 14.97 1.76 29.08
C GLY A 267 15.70 2.67 28.09
N THR A 268 16.91 3.08 28.47
CA THR A 268 17.70 4.03 27.66
C THR A 268 19.16 3.61 27.59
N VAL A 269 19.71 3.52 26.40
CA VAL A 269 21.14 3.35 26.13
C VAL A 269 21.66 4.61 25.43
N ARG A 270 22.58 5.33 26.06
CA ARG A 270 23.13 6.58 25.50
C ARG A 270 24.29 6.35 24.55
N GLY A 271 25.03 5.31 24.76
CA GLY A 271 26.15 4.91 23.93
C GLY A 271 25.77 3.99 22.79
N GLN A 272 26.78 3.33 22.25
CA GLN A 272 26.65 2.34 21.19
C GLN A 272 26.28 0.98 21.77
N VAL A 273 25.75 0.10 20.93
CA VAL A 273 25.60 -1.33 21.17
C VAL A 273 26.54 -2.05 20.19
N LEU A 274 27.54 -2.71 20.69
CA LEU A 274 28.62 -3.37 19.94
C LEU A 274 28.59 -4.86 20.25
N LEU A 275 28.32 -5.70 19.25
CA LEU A 275 28.21 -7.13 19.47
C LEU A 275 29.52 -7.87 19.18
N SER A 276 30.37 -7.31 18.33
CA SER A 276 31.72 -7.82 18.03
C SER A 276 31.72 -9.05 17.11
N THR A 277 32.45 -10.14 17.50
CA THR A 277 32.64 -11.34 16.66
C THR A 277 31.80 -12.50 17.16
N GLY A 278 31.18 -13.21 16.25
CA GLY A 278 30.30 -14.36 16.49
C GLY A 278 28.98 -14.22 15.78
N ASP A 279 28.23 -15.30 15.71
CA ASP A 279 26.86 -15.24 15.17
C ASP A 279 25.93 -14.68 16.25
N ASP A 280 25.72 -13.36 16.25
CA ASP A 280 25.06 -12.61 17.31
C ASP A 280 23.56 -12.40 17.08
N THR A 281 22.85 -12.16 18.17
CA THR A 281 21.42 -11.86 18.13
C THR A 281 21.08 -10.57 18.86
N PHE A 282 20.55 -9.61 18.13
CA PHE A 282 20.00 -8.38 18.69
C PHE A 282 18.47 -8.38 18.64
N ASN A 283 17.82 -8.30 19.80
CA ASN A 283 16.36 -8.25 19.91
C ASN A 283 15.91 -6.91 20.49
N TRP A 284 15.05 -6.18 19.74
CA TRP A 284 14.49 -4.94 20.23
C TRP A 284 12.98 -4.94 20.04
N ASN A 285 12.23 -4.90 21.16
CA ASN A 285 10.78 -5.09 21.12
C ASN A 285 10.04 -4.06 21.98
N GLY A 286 9.21 -3.26 21.34
CA GLY A 286 8.13 -2.48 21.93
C GLY A 286 8.54 -1.16 22.58
N GLY A 287 9.69 -1.07 23.27
CA GLY A 287 10.10 0.10 24.02
C GLY A 287 11.60 0.38 23.99
N GLY A 288 12.02 1.35 24.80
CA GLY A 288 13.42 1.75 24.92
C GLY A 288 13.91 2.67 23.80
N ILE A 289 15.06 3.31 24.04
CA ILE A 289 15.74 4.17 23.07
C ILE A 289 17.24 3.92 23.12
N VAL A 290 17.85 3.71 21.96
CA VAL A 290 19.30 3.68 21.75
C VAL A 290 19.71 4.95 21.01
N TYR A 291 20.67 5.70 21.53
CA TYR A 291 21.15 6.95 20.93
C TYR A 291 22.43 6.79 20.12
N GLY A 292 23.19 5.75 20.39
CA GLY A 292 24.40 5.41 19.65
C GLY A 292 24.13 4.53 18.44
N ALA A 293 25.20 4.24 17.69
CA ALA A 293 25.14 3.24 16.65
C ALA A 293 24.93 1.82 17.25
N ILE A 294 24.30 0.95 16.48
CA ILE A 294 24.24 -0.49 16.74
C ILE A 294 25.10 -1.14 15.68
N ASP A 295 26.07 -1.93 16.09
CA ASP A 295 27.05 -2.59 15.25
C ASP A 295 27.04 -4.08 15.63
N MET A 296 26.62 -4.92 14.68
CA MET A 296 26.50 -6.36 14.93
C MET A 296 27.87 -7.04 14.91
N GLY A 297 28.75 -6.57 14.03
CA GLY A 297 30.11 -7.08 13.95
C GLY A 297 30.39 -7.96 12.73
N PRO A 298 31.45 -8.75 12.74
CA PRO A 298 31.67 -9.78 11.73
C PRO A 298 30.97 -11.10 12.08
N ASP A 299 30.77 -11.96 11.10
CA ASP A 299 30.08 -13.26 11.12
C ASP A 299 28.57 -13.09 10.78
N ASN A 300 27.69 -14.06 11.06
CA ASN A 300 26.32 -14.04 10.50
C ASN A 300 25.31 -13.67 11.57
N ASP A 301 24.91 -12.45 11.58
CA ASP A 301 24.15 -11.85 12.64
C ASP A 301 22.64 -11.78 12.35
N VAL A 302 21.84 -11.73 13.41
CA VAL A 302 20.40 -11.60 13.34
C VAL A 302 19.90 -10.46 14.22
N ALA A 303 19.31 -9.45 13.62
CA ALA A 303 18.58 -8.41 14.33
C ALA A 303 17.07 -8.56 14.17
N ASN A 304 16.36 -8.67 15.30
CA ASN A 304 14.91 -8.77 15.35
C ASN A 304 14.32 -7.52 15.99
N LEU A 305 13.70 -6.67 15.20
CA LEU A 305 13.04 -5.45 15.63
C LEU A 305 11.53 -5.66 15.57
N SER A 306 10.85 -5.44 16.70
CA SER A 306 9.40 -5.62 16.72
C SER A 306 8.67 -4.54 17.50
N ASN A 307 7.48 -4.15 17.02
CA ASN A 307 6.61 -3.18 17.67
C ASN A 307 7.26 -1.82 17.95
N LEU A 308 8.14 -1.37 17.06
CA LEU A 308 8.90 -0.13 17.17
C LEU A 308 8.38 0.94 16.20
N ASN A 309 8.71 2.18 16.52
CA ASN A 309 8.36 3.32 15.67
C ASN A 309 9.53 4.32 15.59
N GLN A 310 9.31 5.42 14.86
CA GLN A 310 10.33 6.46 14.69
C GLN A 310 10.78 7.09 16.02
N GLY A 311 9.96 7.05 17.07
CA GLY A 311 10.35 7.52 18.40
C GLY A 311 11.45 6.67 19.05
N ASN A 312 11.48 5.37 18.75
CA ASN A 312 12.53 4.45 19.20
C ASN A 312 13.74 4.51 18.27
N LEU A 313 13.51 4.21 16.99
CA LEU A 313 14.56 4.00 15.98
C LEU A 313 15.17 5.31 15.45
N GLY A 314 14.44 6.42 15.53
CA GLY A 314 14.89 7.68 14.96
C GLY A 314 16.14 8.28 15.62
N ALA A 315 16.47 7.82 16.84
CA ALA A 315 17.65 8.26 17.56
C ALA A 315 18.93 7.50 17.14
N VAL A 316 18.78 6.30 16.53
CA VAL A 316 19.91 5.47 16.07
C VAL A 316 20.48 6.06 14.77
N PRO A 317 21.74 6.51 14.76
CA PRO A 317 22.34 7.11 13.56
C PRO A 317 22.77 6.07 12.54
N LEU A 318 23.16 4.88 12.96
CA LEU A 318 23.67 3.76 12.16
C LEU A 318 23.23 2.44 12.79
N PHE A 319 22.74 1.55 11.99
CA PHE A 319 22.48 0.16 12.35
C PHE A 319 23.16 -0.73 11.31
N ASP A 320 24.30 -1.24 11.70
CA ASP A 320 25.26 -1.93 10.84
C ASP A 320 25.15 -3.44 11.07
N GLY A 321 24.93 -4.21 9.98
CA GLY A 321 24.99 -5.67 10.04
C GLY A 321 26.41 -6.17 10.21
N GLY A 322 27.36 -5.44 9.61
CA GLY A 322 28.76 -5.78 9.66
C GLY A 322 29.27 -6.52 8.43
N SER A 323 30.04 -7.56 8.62
CA SER A 323 30.50 -8.40 7.52
C SER A 323 30.08 -9.83 7.72
N GLY A 324 29.30 -10.39 6.83
CA GLY A 324 28.75 -11.73 6.98
C GLY A 324 27.54 -11.98 6.08
N ILE A 325 26.66 -12.83 6.54
CA ILE A 325 25.31 -12.98 5.95
C ILE A 325 24.29 -12.59 7.00
N ASP A 326 23.99 -11.31 7.04
CA ASP A 326 23.26 -10.68 8.12
C ASP A 326 21.78 -10.52 7.82
N GLN A 327 20.96 -10.69 8.85
CA GLN A 327 19.50 -10.67 8.73
C GLN A 327 18.88 -9.60 9.63
N LEU A 328 18.16 -8.66 9.02
CA LEU A 328 17.35 -7.67 9.70
C LEU A 328 15.86 -7.98 9.54
N ASN A 329 15.22 -8.36 10.61
CA ASN A 329 13.81 -8.71 10.66
C ASN A 329 12.99 -7.56 11.30
N LEU A 330 12.14 -6.91 10.52
CA LEU A 330 11.27 -5.83 10.96
C LEU A 330 9.83 -6.35 11.05
N SER A 331 9.26 -6.42 12.24
CA SER A 331 7.90 -6.93 12.51
C SER A 331 7.06 -5.88 13.22
N ASN A 332 6.03 -5.35 12.57
CA ASN A 332 5.21 -4.24 13.06
C ASN A 332 6.08 -3.01 13.45
N VAL A 333 7.00 -2.66 12.56
CA VAL A 333 7.92 -1.51 12.72
C VAL A 333 7.49 -0.39 11.77
N LYS A 334 7.44 0.85 12.28
CA LYS A 334 7.11 2.04 11.48
C LYS A 334 8.25 3.05 11.54
N THR A 335 9.03 3.12 10.47
CA THR A 335 10.24 3.93 10.46
C THR A 335 10.58 4.54 9.11
N ALA A 336 11.34 5.62 9.16
CA ALA A 336 12.00 6.25 8.01
C ALA A 336 13.52 6.25 8.27
N GLY A 337 14.29 6.76 7.31
CA GLY A 337 15.75 6.84 7.46
C GLY A 337 16.43 5.53 7.06
N VAL A 338 16.09 5.00 5.87
CA VAL A 338 16.62 3.72 5.39
C VAL A 338 18.13 3.68 5.27
N GLY A 339 18.79 4.82 5.08
CA GLY A 339 20.25 4.92 4.99
C GLY A 339 21.01 4.57 6.28
N ARG A 340 20.31 4.41 7.41
CA ARG A 340 20.92 3.92 8.66
C ARG A 340 21.18 2.43 8.63
N PHE A 341 20.39 1.65 7.87
CA PHE A 341 20.56 0.22 7.74
C PHE A 341 21.64 -0.06 6.69
N GLN A 342 22.81 -0.48 7.14
CA GLN A 342 23.96 -0.72 6.28
C GLN A 342 24.46 -2.14 6.46
N ASN A 343 25.07 -2.69 5.40
CA ASN A 343 25.70 -4.01 5.41
C ASN A 343 24.74 -5.16 5.82
N TRP A 344 23.53 -5.16 5.25
CA TRP A 344 22.55 -6.22 5.46
C TRP A 344 22.30 -6.99 4.17
N GLU A 345 22.42 -8.33 4.22
CA GLU A 345 22.15 -9.23 3.11
C GLU A 345 20.68 -9.60 2.99
N ALA A 346 19.99 -9.69 4.11
CA ALA A 346 18.56 -9.97 4.12
C ALA A 346 17.81 -9.00 5.03
N ILE A 347 16.89 -8.25 4.43
CA ILE A 347 15.93 -7.42 5.18
C ILE A 347 14.53 -7.95 4.94
N SER A 348 13.81 -8.28 6.01
CA SER A 348 12.42 -8.72 5.94
C SER A 348 11.46 -7.74 6.62
N LEU A 349 10.38 -7.39 5.94
CA LEU A 349 9.29 -6.59 6.46
C LEU A 349 8.07 -7.47 6.67
N ALA A 350 7.56 -7.52 7.90
CA ALA A 350 6.45 -8.40 8.27
C ALA A 350 5.47 -7.72 9.23
N ASN A 351 4.26 -8.28 9.34
CA ASN A 351 3.26 -7.91 10.34
C ASN A 351 2.91 -6.41 10.35
N SER A 352 2.56 -5.85 9.20
CA SER A 352 2.18 -4.43 9.04
C SER A 352 3.34 -3.44 9.26
N THR A 353 4.54 -3.84 8.88
CA THR A 353 5.70 -2.95 8.88
C THR A 353 5.56 -1.88 7.80
N GLU A 354 5.88 -0.65 8.16
CA GLU A 354 5.90 0.51 7.27
C GLU A 354 7.33 1.06 7.19
N LEU A 355 7.96 0.90 6.03
CA LEU A 355 9.31 1.42 5.77
C LEU A 355 9.25 2.57 4.78
N SER A 356 9.60 3.77 5.23
CA SER A 356 9.61 4.97 4.39
C SER A 356 11.01 5.30 3.89
N PHE A 357 11.14 5.45 2.59
CA PHE A 357 12.37 5.83 1.93
C PHE A 357 12.53 7.35 1.94
N ASP A 358 13.65 7.80 2.46
CA ASP A 358 14.15 9.19 2.44
C ASP A 358 15.57 9.28 1.86
N GLY A 359 16.06 8.19 1.30
CA GLY A 359 17.34 7.97 0.66
C GLY A 359 17.37 6.60 -0.01
N ASP A 360 18.54 6.18 -0.48
CA ASP A 360 18.73 4.85 -1.03
C ASP A 360 18.96 3.82 0.08
N LEU A 361 18.39 2.63 -0.09
CA LEU A 361 18.73 1.45 0.69
C LEU A 361 19.81 0.66 -0.04
N VAL A 362 20.94 0.48 0.63
CA VAL A 362 22.08 -0.30 0.11
C VAL A 362 22.09 -1.66 0.77
N LEU A 363 22.03 -2.71 -0.01
CA LEU A 363 22.03 -4.09 0.48
C LEU A 363 23.37 -4.78 0.20
N GLY A 364 23.80 -5.56 1.18
CA GLY A 364 25.08 -6.26 1.15
C GLY A 364 26.22 -5.45 1.71
N ASP A 365 27.34 -6.10 1.85
CA ASP A 365 28.62 -5.60 2.35
C ASP A 365 29.76 -5.70 1.31
N SER A 366 31.00 -5.52 1.74
CA SER A 366 32.18 -5.64 0.89
C SER A 366 32.49 -7.06 0.41
N ALA A 367 32.00 -8.09 1.11
CA ALA A 367 32.24 -9.50 0.79
C ALA A 367 31.12 -10.07 -0.07
N THR A 368 29.87 -9.84 0.28
CA THR A 368 28.68 -10.34 -0.40
C THR A 368 28.30 -9.46 -1.60
N GLY A 369 28.44 -8.16 -1.44
CA GLY A 369 28.18 -7.13 -2.46
C GLY A 369 26.73 -6.86 -2.75
N THR A 370 25.79 -7.67 -2.25
CA THR A 370 24.35 -7.59 -2.57
C THR A 370 23.49 -8.22 -1.48
N GLY A 371 22.18 -8.06 -1.60
CA GLY A 371 21.22 -8.65 -0.68
C GLY A 371 19.80 -8.68 -1.21
N THR A 372 18.89 -9.05 -0.32
CA THR A 372 17.46 -9.26 -0.59
C THR A 372 16.59 -8.40 0.33
N LEU A 373 15.58 -7.71 -0.23
CA LEU A 373 14.48 -7.13 0.54
C LEU A 373 13.21 -7.95 0.30
N THR A 374 12.62 -8.46 1.36
CA THR A 374 11.33 -9.18 1.30
C THR A 374 10.25 -8.38 2.02
N VAL A 375 9.10 -8.21 1.37
CA VAL A 375 7.93 -7.49 1.89
C VAL A 375 6.76 -8.47 1.93
N ASP A 376 6.22 -8.74 3.12
CA ASP A 376 5.05 -9.61 3.29
C ASP A 376 3.75 -8.92 2.82
N ASP A 377 2.66 -9.66 2.77
CA ASP A 377 1.35 -9.20 2.28
C ASP A 377 0.67 -8.12 3.13
N THR A 378 1.17 -7.88 4.34
CA THR A 378 0.64 -6.88 5.28
C THR A 378 1.44 -5.59 5.32
N SER A 379 2.67 -5.60 4.82
CA SER A 379 3.65 -4.53 4.99
C SER A 379 3.67 -3.55 3.80
N THR A 380 4.17 -2.34 4.07
CA THR A 380 4.20 -1.25 3.08
C THR A 380 5.59 -0.63 3.00
N VAL A 381 6.08 -0.50 1.78
CA VAL A 381 7.22 0.35 1.40
C VAL A 381 6.67 1.65 0.86
N TYR A 382 6.90 2.76 1.55
CA TYR A 382 6.66 4.10 1.04
C TYR A 382 7.90 4.59 0.29
N ALA A 383 7.78 4.77 -1.00
CA ALA A 383 8.91 5.10 -1.87
C ALA A 383 9.47 6.52 -1.68
N GLY A 384 8.76 7.37 -0.91
CA GLY A 384 9.14 8.76 -0.71
C GLY A 384 8.88 9.63 -1.94
N SER A 385 9.30 10.88 -1.88
CA SER A 385 9.17 11.84 -2.98
C SER A 385 10.50 12.01 -3.74
N GLY A 386 10.42 12.19 -5.05
CA GLY A 386 11.58 12.34 -5.92
C GLY A 386 12.07 11.02 -6.51
N GLY A 387 13.25 10.58 -6.14
CA GLY A 387 13.81 9.33 -6.66
C GLY A 387 14.65 8.61 -5.61
N HIS A 388 14.24 7.42 -5.22
CA HIS A 388 14.97 6.56 -4.29
C HIS A 388 15.16 5.16 -4.87
N ALA A 389 16.18 4.47 -4.38
CA ALA A 389 16.55 3.18 -4.92
C ALA A 389 16.84 2.13 -3.83
N ILE A 390 16.58 0.88 -4.18
CA ILE A 390 17.23 -0.28 -3.56
C ILE A 390 18.38 -0.66 -4.49
N ARG A 391 19.60 -0.68 -3.96
CA ARG A 391 20.78 -0.93 -4.75
C ARG A 391 21.79 -1.82 -4.04
N PRO A 392 22.60 -2.58 -4.76
CA PRO A 392 23.65 -3.40 -4.17
C PRO A 392 24.81 -2.53 -3.68
N PHE A 393 25.51 -3.01 -2.68
CA PHE A 393 26.79 -2.45 -2.24
C PHE A 393 27.81 -2.43 -3.41
N ASN A 394 27.95 -3.56 -4.07
CA ASN A 394 28.79 -3.67 -5.26
C ASN A 394 27.96 -3.43 -6.53
N SER A 395 28.24 -2.35 -7.22
CA SER A 395 27.50 -1.97 -8.43
C SER A 395 27.57 -2.95 -9.62
N ALA A 396 28.42 -3.96 -9.56
CA ALA A 396 28.53 -4.99 -10.60
C ALA A 396 27.57 -6.17 -10.42
N VAL A 397 26.90 -6.27 -9.28
CA VAL A 397 25.89 -7.30 -8.99
C VAL A 397 24.51 -6.69 -8.85
N LEU A 398 23.49 -7.50 -8.64
CA LEU A 398 22.09 -7.08 -8.59
C LEU A 398 21.48 -7.45 -7.25
N VAL A 399 20.61 -6.61 -6.71
CA VAL A 399 19.79 -6.96 -5.55
C VAL A 399 18.61 -7.83 -5.95
N GLU A 400 17.94 -8.43 -4.96
CA GLU A 400 16.63 -9.03 -5.13
C GLU A 400 15.58 -8.30 -4.28
N MET A 401 14.43 -7.98 -4.85
CA MET A 401 13.27 -7.51 -4.12
C MET A 401 12.10 -8.46 -4.34
N VAL A 402 11.56 -8.99 -3.25
CA VAL A 402 10.35 -9.83 -3.25
C VAL A 402 9.21 -9.06 -2.62
N ASN A 403 8.13 -8.86 -3.39
CA ASN A 403 7.02 -8.04 -2.95
C ASN A 403 5.69 -8.79 -2.94
N ALA A 404 5.22 -9.18 -1.75
CA ALA A 404 3.86 -9.64 -1.53
C ALA A 404 2.95 -8.51 -0.99
N GLY A 405 3.53 -7.43 -0.48
CA GLY A 405 2.86 -6.31 0.16
C GLY A 405 2.62 -5.11 -0.76
N ARG A 406 2.76 -3.93 -0.21
CA ARG A 406 2.47 -2.67 -0.89
C ARG A 406 3.74 -1.86 -1.15
N ILE A 407 3.95 -1.45 -2.39
CA ILE A 407 4.87 -0.36 -2.75
C ILE A 407 4.02 0.87 -3.06
N ASP A 408 4.20 1.95 -2.31
CA ASP A 408 3.38 3.15 -2.38
C ASP A 408 4.20 4.36 -2.82
N LEU A 409 3.89 4.86 -4.02
CA LEU A 409 4.43 6.09 -4.57
C LEU A 409 3.39 7.23 -4.54
N THR A 410 2.21 7.04 -3.91
CA THR A 410 1.14 8.04 -3.92
C THR A 410 1.41 9.24 -3.01
N GLY A 411 2.61 9.78 -3.01
CA GLY A 411 3.05 10.95 -2.26
C GLY A 411 2.32 12.24 -2.66
N THR A 412 3.01 13.37 -2.73
CA THR A 412 2.40 14.69 -2.93
C THR A 412 2.16 15.07 -4.40
N GLY A 413 2.79 14.39 -5.35
CA GLY A 413 2.72 14.71 -6.79
C GLY A 413 2.73 13.46 -7.66
N ALA A 414 2.73 13.63 -8.98
CA ALA A 414 3.01 12.59 -9.96
C ALA A 414 4.40 12.83 -10.56
N GLY A 415 5.20 11.78 -10.68
CA GLY A 415 6.56 11.84 -11.22
C GLY A 415 7.62 11.25 -10.31
N ASP A 416 7.22 10.72 -9.16
CA ASP A 416 8.12 10.03 -8.23
C ASP A 416 8.63 8.72 -8.85
N VAL A 417 9.87 8.33 -8.49
CA VAL A 417 10.55 7.18 -9.08
C VAL A 417 11.07 6.27 -7.98
N PHE A 418 10.69 5.01 -8.03
CA PHE A 418 11.27 4.00 -7.17
C PHE A 418 12.07 3.01 -8.01
N THR A 419 13.36 2.86 -7.73
CA THR A 419 14.27 2.06 -8.54
C THR A 419 14.70 0.80 -7.79
N VAL A 420 14.54 -0.34 -8.42
CA VAL A 420 15.18 -1.61 -8.01
C VAL A 420 16.34 -1.87 -8.94
N ARG A 421 17.58 -1.67 -8.47
CA ARG A 421 18.77 -2.04 -9.25
C ARG A 421 19.02 -3.52 -9.13
N GLY A 422 18.16 -4.30 -9.71
CA GLY A 422 18.19 -5.74 -9.54
C GLY A 422 16.92 -6.43 -10.01
N ASN A 423 16.76 -7.65 -9.53
CA ASN A 423 15.60 -8.45 -9.79
C ASN A 423 14.43 -8.01 -8.90
N TYR A 424 13.24 -8.02 -9.48
CA TYR A 424 11.99 -7.79 -8.80
C TYR A 424 11.09 -9.00 -8.98
N ARG A 425 10.61 -9.56 -7.90
CA ARG A 425 9.62 -10.64 -7.93
C ARG A 425 8.34 -10.20 -7.23
N GLY A 426 7.28 -10.02 -8.00
CA GLY A 426 5.94 -9.81 -7.45
C GLY A 426 5.37 -11.13 -6.95
N ASP A 427 4.91 -11.16 -5.72
CA ASP A 427 4.27 -12.33 -5.09
C ASP A 427 2.83 -12.02 -4.69
N GLY A 428 2.08 -11.46 -5.66
CA GLY A 428 0.71 -10.99 -5.45
C GLY A 428 0.60 -9.56 -4.88
N GLY A 429 1.71 -8.88 -4.66
CA GLY A 429 1.76 -7.55 -4.07
C GLY A 429 1.21 -6.44 -4.97
N GLY A 430 1.15 -5.22 -4.43
CA GLY A 430 0.62 -4.03 -5.07
C GLY A 430 1.66 -2.93 -5.30
N LEU A 431 1.55 -2.26 -6.44
CA LEU A 431 2.27 -1.03 -6.77
C LEU A 431 1.24 0.11 -6.93
N TYR A 432 1.32 1.13 -6.11
CA TYR A 432 0.36 2.24 -6.11
C TYR A 432 1.03 3.51 -6.62
N LEU A 433 0.44 4.09 -7.66
CA LEU A 433 1.01 5.19 -8.44
C LEU A 433 0.05 6.36 -8.54
N ARG A 434 0.54 7.58 -8.50
CA ARG A 434 -0.15 8.77 -8.99
C ARG A 434 0.18 8.99 -10.45
N THR A 435 -0.85 9.18 -11.25
CA THR A 435 -0.72 9.38 -12.69
C THR A 435 -1.67 10.49 -13.15
N VAL A 436 -1.18 11.43 -13.90
CA VAL A 436 -2.04 12.36 -14.62
C VAL A 436 -2.60 11.62 -15.83
N LEU A 437 -3.86 11.18 -15.75
CA LEU A 437 -4.51 10.44 -16.83
C LEU A 437 -4.85 11.38 -17.99
N GLY A 438 -3.90 11.53 -18.91
CA GLY A 438 -3.95 12.41 -20.07
C GLY A 438 -3.42 11.73 -21.34
N ALA A 439 -2.83 12.48 -22.23
CA ALA A 439 -2.18 11.99 -23.44
C ALA A 439 -0.84 11.31 -23.13
N ASP A 440 -0.14 10.93 -24.21
CA ASP A 440 1.21 10.33 -24.11
C ASP A 440 2.15 11.19 -23.26
N ASN A 441 3.02 10.51 -22.51
CA ASN A 441 4.03 11.12 -21.64
C ASN A 441 3.47 12.04 -20.55
N SER A 442 2.19 11.92 -20.21
CA SER A 442 1.64 12.60 -19.02
C SER A 442 2.43 12.19 -17.78
N PRO A 443 2.62 13.10 -16.80
CA PRO A 443 3.35 12.80 -15.58
C PRO A 443 2.77 11.59 -14.83
N SER A 444 3.64 10.68 -14.41
CA SER A 444 3.27 9.48 -13.64
C SER A 444 4.42 9.09 -12.74
N ASP A 445 4.09 8.60 -11.56
CA ASP A 445 5.04 7.82 -10.78
C ASP A 445 5.38 6.53 -11.51
N ARG A 446 6.55 5.99 -11.21
CA ARG A 446 7.00 4.77 -11.90
C ARG A 446 7.93 3.92 -11.06
N LEU A 447 7.80 2.61 -11.25
CA LEU A 447 8.79 1.64 -10.83
C LEU A 447 9.85 1.49 -11.93
N VAL A 448 11.12 1.50 -11.55
CA VAL A 448 12.25 1.27 -12.48
C VAL A 448 12.93 -0.05 -12.12
N ILE A 449 13.08 -0.92 -13.11
CA ILE A 449 13.87 -2.16 -13.05
C ILE A 449 15.19 -1.88 -13.75
N ASP A 450 16.25 -1.72 -12.99
CA ASP A 450 17.56 -1.35 -13.49
C ASP A 450 18.50 -2.57 -13.55
N GLY A 451 18.76 -3.08 -14.73
CA GLY A 451 19.67 -4.19 -15.02
C GLY A 451 19.14 -5.59 -14.76
N GLY A 452 18.08 -5.75 -13.96
CA GLY A 452 17.52 -7.05 -13.54
C GLY A 452 16.26 -7.46 -14.31
N THR A 453 15.53 -8.41 -13.75
CA THR A 453 14.29 -8.93 -14.34
C THR A 453 13.12 -8.82 -13.37
N ALA A 454 12.00 -8.25 -13.83
CA ALA A 454 10.73 -8.30 -13.09
C ALA A 454 9.94 -9.55 -13.47
N THR A 455 9.55 -10.34 -12.47
CA THR A 455 8.83 -11.62 -12.62
C THR A 455 7.67 -11.71 -11.63
N GLY A 456 6.93 -12.81 -11.66
CA GLY A 456 5.80 -13.05 -10.77
C GLY A 456 4.57 -12.23 -11.16
N THR A 457 3.80 -11.75 -10.17
CA THR A 457 2.57 -10.98 -10.38
C THR A 457 2.49 -9.80 -9.41
N THR A 458 2.24 -8.60 -9.96
CA THR A 458 2.03 -7.37 -9.17
C THR A 458 0.82 -6.63 -9.72
N GLY A 459 -0.11 -6.28 -8.84
CA GLY A 459 -1.24 -5.43 -9.18
C GLY A 459 -0.85 -3.94 -9.16
N ILE A 460 -1.24 -3.17 -10.17
CA ILE A 460 -1.04 -1.72 -10.20
C ILE A 460 -2.33 -1.01 -9.83
N GLY A 461 -2.28 -0.19 -8.78
CA GLY A 461 -3.31 0.75 -8.39
C GLY A 461 -2.97 2.15 -8.87
N VAL A 462 -3.85 2.78 -9.65
CA VAL A 462 -3.63 4.11 -10.21
C VAL A 462 -4.55 5.13 -9.57
N LEU A 463 -3.97 6.18 -8.99
CA LEU A 463 -4.68 7.36 -8.49
C LEU A 463 -4.53 8.50 -9.51
N ASN A 464 -5.66 8.94 -10.09
CA ASN A 464 -5.63 10.06 -11.03
C ASN A 464 -5.20 11.37 -10.34
N ALA A 465 -4.08 11.93 -10.76
CA ALA A 465 -3.49 13.17 -10.26
C ALA A 465 -4.03 14.43 -10.98
N GLY A 466 -5.32 14.43 -11.34
CA GLY A 466 -5.99 15.58 -11.96
C GLY A 466 -6.03 15.54 -13.49
N GLY A 467 -5.74 14.38 -14.10
CA GLY A 467 -5.92 14.20 -15.55
C GLY A 467 -7.39 14.18 -15.94
N SER A 468 -7.75 14.87 -17.01
CA SER A 468 -9.10 14.99 -17.55
C SER A 468 -9.44 13.95 -18.63
N GLY A 469 -8.54 13.01 -18.89
CA GLY A 469 -8.65 12.08 -20.00
C GLY A 469 -8.06 12.64 -21.30
N ALA A 470 -7.50 11.78 -22.13
CA ALA A 470 -7.15 12.07 -23.52
C ALA A 470 -6.78 10.79 -24.28
N ALA A 471 -6.81 10.84 -25.60
CA ALA A 471 -6.28 9.76 -26.45
C ALA A 471 -4.76 9.68 -26.37
N THR A 472 -4.22 8.48 -26.12
CA THR A 472 -2.78 8.21 -26.25
C THR A 472 -2.49 7.73 -27.69
N LEU A 473 -1.69 8.46 -28.44
CA LEU A 473 -1.45 8.22 -29.85
C LEU A 473 -0.07 7.60 -30.16
N ALA A 474 0.77 7.46 -29.13
CA ALA A 474 2.10 6.88 -29.17
C ALA A 474 2.26 5.80 -28.09
N ASP A 475 3.35 5.83 -27.32
CA ASP A 475 3.64 4.78 -26.30
C ASP A 475 2.64 4.75 -25.14
N GLY A 476 2.03 5.89 -24.82
CA GLY A 476 1.18 6.03 -23.65
C GLY A 476 1.86 6.69 -22.47
N ILE A 477 1.38 6.41 -21.26
CA ILE A 477 1.88 6.94 -19.98
C ILE A 477 2.74 5.86 -19.31
N LEU A 478 4.01 6.12 -19.15
CA LEU A 478 4.98 5.17 -18.60
C LEU A 478 4.77 4.97 -17.09
N VAL A 479 4.56 3.73 -16.66
CA VAL A 479 4.34 3.35 -15.25
C VAL A 479 5.36 2.35 -14.71
N VAL A 480 5.94 1.48 -15.58
CA VAL A 480 7.09 0.64 -15.26
C VAL A 480 8.13 0.77 -16.35
N GLN A 481 9.34 1.05 -15.95
CA GLN A 481 10.47 1.28 -16.88
C GLN A 481 11.57 0.24 -16.66
N ALA A 482 12.05 -0.36 -17.72
CA ALA A 482 13.23 -1.21 -17.72
C ALA A 482 14.43 -0.43 -18.28
N LEU A 483 15.52 -0.38 -17.52
CA LEU A 483 16.74 0.35 -17.89
C LEU A 483 17.96 -0.58 -17.88
N ASN A 484 19.00 -0.19 -18.56
CA ASN A 484 20.34 -0.84 -18.53
C ASN A 484 20.30 -2.36 -18.78
N GLY A 485 19.46 -2.81 -19.72
CA GLY A 485 19.26 -4.23 -20.00
C GLY A 485 18.21 -4.92 -19.13
N GLY A 486 17.51 -4.15 -18.32
CA GLY A 486 16.40 -4.64 -17.52
C GLY A 486 15.29 -5.27 -18.36
N ARG A 487 14.60 -6.26 -17.81
CA ARG A 487 13.53 -7.00 -18.49
C ARG A 487 12.30 -7.12 -17.61
N THR A 488 11.14 -7.31 -18.24
CA THR A 488 9.91 -7.59 -17.53
C THR A 488 9.20 -8.78 -18.16
N ALA A 489 8.80 -9.76 -17.36
CA ALA A 489 8.05 -10.91 -17.85
C ALA A 489 6.65 -10.50 -18.34
N PRO A 490 6.10 -11.13 -19.38
CA PRO A 490 4.70 -10.99 -19.73
C PRO A 490 3.82 -11.38 -18.54
N GLY A 491 2.89 -10.51 -18.14
CA GLY A 491 2.01 -10.77 -17.00
C GLY A 491 2.61 -10.41 -15.63
N ALA A 492 3.83 -9.89 -15.55
CA ALA A 492 4.42 -9.42 -14.30
C ALA A 492 3.60 -8.31 -13.63
N PHE A 493 2.86 -7.53 -14.43
CA PHE A 493 2.02 -6.44 -13.94
C PHE A 493 0.61 -6.51 -14.52
N SER A 494 -0.38 -6.12 -13.71
CA SER A 494 -1.80 -6.02 -14.10
C SER A 494 -2.47 -4.90 -13.33
N LEU A 495 -3.56 -4.33 -13.82
CA LEU A 495 -4.34 -3.34 -13.07
C LEU A 495 -5.23 -4.02 -12.02
N PHE A 496 -5.34 -3.46 -10.82
CA PHE A 496 -6.29 -3.91 -9.80
C PHE A 496 -7.74 -3.61 -10.16
N ALA A 497 -7.97 -2.49 -10.82
CA ALA A 497 -9.30 -2.01 -11.18
C ALA A 497 -9.25 -1.23 -12.49
N PRO A 498 -10.39 -1.03 -13.17
CA PRO A 498 -10.46 -0.15 -14.33
C PRO A 498 -9.99 1.26 -14.00
N VAL A 499 -9.17 1.84 -14.88
CA VAL A 499 -8.60 3.18 -14.75
C VAL A 499 -9.24 4.06 -15.82
N ALA A 500 -9.96 5.11 -15.44
CA ALA A 500 -10.68 5.95 -16.36
C ALA A 500 -10.58 7.44 -16.02
N ALA A 501 -10.57 8.29 -17.06
CA ALA A 501 -10.69 9.74 -16.95
C ALA A 501 -11.32 10.30 -18.24
N GLY A 502 -12.15 11.34 -18.10
CA GLY A 502 -12.85 11.92 -19.23
C GLY A 502 -13.71 10.88 -19.95
N ALA A 503 -13.55 10.81 -21.26
CA ALA A 503 -14.24 9.85 -22.11
C ALA A 503 -13.55 8.48 -22.20
N TYR A 504 -12.35 8.34 -21.67
CA TYR A 504 -11.49 7.19 -21.92
C TYR A 504 -11.33 6.27 -20.73
N GLU A 505 -11.04 4.99 -21.02
CA GLU A 505 -10.51 3.99 -20.12
C GLU A 505 -9.08 3.66 -20.52
N TYR A 506 -8.18 3.58 -19.52
CA TYR A 506 -6.77 3.30 -19.73
C TYR A 506 -6.48 1.85 -19.37
N PHE A 507 -5.82 1.15 -20.27
CA PHE A 507 -5.38 -0.23 -20.07
C PHE A 507 -3.86 -0.28 -19.94
N LEU A 508 -3.37 -1.29 -19.25
CA LEU A 508 -1.95 -1.53 -19.08
C LEU A 508 -1.40 -2.38 -20.23
N PHE A 509 -0.39 -1.87 -20.91
CA PHE A 509 0.26 -2.53 -22.03
C PHE A 509 1.73 -2.78 -21.74
N LYS A 510 2.23 -3.99 -22.04
CA LYS A 510 3.65 -4.26 -22.12
C LYS A 510 4.16 -3.85 -23.49
N GLY A 511 5.18 -3.02 -23.50
CA GLY A 511 5.74 -2.42 -24.71
C GLY A 511 4.98 -1.20 -25.21
N GLY A 512 5.70 -0.26 -25.76
CA GLY A 512 5.18 0.88 -26.50
C GLY A 512 5.20 0.63 -28.01
N VAL A 513 4.84 1.66 -28.79
CA VAL A 513 4.95 1.66 -30.26
C VAL A 513 6.35 2.01 -30.75
N SER A 514 7.12 2.71 -29.91
CA SER A 514 8.49 3.14 -30.24
C SER A 514 9.50 2.00 -30.08
N ALA A 515 10.53 2.00 -30.89
CA ALA A 515 11.61 1.02 -30.77
C ALA A 515 12.33 1.13 -29.41
N GLY A 516 12.70 -0.01 -28.81
CA GLY A 516 13.42 -0.06 -27.53
C GLY A 516 12.52 0.03 -26.29
N THR A 517 11.21 0.04 -26.46
CA THR A 517 10.24 0.15 -25.34
C THR A 517 9.57 -1.16 -24.96
N SER A 518 9.95 -2.29 -25.56
CA SER A 518 9.32 -3.61 -25.43
C SER A 518 9.25 -4.14 -23.98
N GLU A 519 10.18 -3.71 -23.13
CA GLU A 519 10.25 -4.14 -21.73
C GLU A 519 9.53 -3.20 -20.75
N ASN A 520 9.08 -2.04 -21.23
CA ASN A 520 8.37 -1.06 -20.42
C ASN A 520 6.87 -1.36 -20.36
N TRP A 521 6.18 -0.77 -19.38
CA TRP A 521 4.73 -0.86 -19.24
C TRP A 521 4.09 0.52 -19.24
N TYR A 522 3.01 0.63 -20.02
CA TYR A 522 2.35 1.91 -20.29
C TYR A 522 0.84 1.81 -20.05
N LEU A 523 0.26 2.87 -19.53
CA LEU A 523 -1.18 3.08 -19.57
C LEU A 523 -1.56 3.71 -20.91
N ARG A 524 -2.53 3.11 -21.61
CA ARG A 524 -3.00 3.59 -22.90
C ARG A 524 -4.52 3.62 -22.98
N SER A 525 -5.02 4.67 -23.62
CA SER A 525 -6.45 4.91 -23.86
C SER A 525 -6.86 4.67 -25.32
N THR A 526 -5.93 4.16 -26.14
CA THR A 526 -6.17 3.75 -27.53
C THR A 526 -5.39 2.49 -27.90
N LEU A 527 -5.91 1.76 -28.89
CA LEU A 527 -5.13 0.76 -29.64
C LEU A 527 -4.53 1.48 -30.84
N VAL A 528 -3.21 1.46 -30.95
CA VAL A 528 -2.47 2.04 -32.08
C VAL A 528 -1.75 0.90 -32.77
N SER A 529 -1.93 0.74 -34.08
CA SER A 529 -1.10 -0.16 -34.87
C SER A 529 0.33 0.36 -34.93
N GLY A 530 1.31 -0.51 -34.70
CA GLY A 530 2.74 -0.19 -34.83
C GLY A 530 3.08 0.38 -36.23
N PRO A 531 4.24 1.00 -36.40
CA PRO A 531 4.64 1.52 -37.68
C PRO A 531 4.59 0.40 -38.75
N THR A 532 3.83 0.64 -39.80
CA THR A 532 3.80 -0.26 -40.95
C THR A 532 5.26 -0.41 -41.42
N PRO A 533 5.82 -1.62 -41.59
CA PRO A 533 7.11 -1.78 -42.23
C PRO A 533 7.05 -1.02 -43.54
N ALA A 534 8.07 -0.20 -43.82
CA ALA A 534 8.12 0.50 -45.10
C ALA A 534 7.91 -0.55 -46.21
N PRO A 535 7.06 -0.28 -47.21
CA PRO A 535 6.85 -1.23 -48.28
C PRO A 535 8.24 -1.53 -48.88
N ASN A 536 8.58 -2.81 -48.91
CA ASN A 536 9.81 -3.27 -49.54
C ASN A 536 9.84 -2.73 -50.96
N GLY A 537 10.46 -1.56 -51.15
CA GLY A 537 10.86 -1.09 -52.43
C GLY A 537 11.81 -2.14 -52.98
N GLY A 538 11.39 -2.82 -54.08
CA GLY A 538 12.23 -3.77 -54.77
C GLY A 538 13.50 -3.07 -55.27
N GLY A 539 14.48 -3.00 -54.43
CA GLY A 539 15.85 -2.65 -54.71
C GLY A 539 16.68 -3.92 -54.63
N SER A 540 17.17 -4.38 -55.77
CA SER A 540 18.14 -5.45 -55.91
C SER A 540 19.24 -5.29 -54.86
N ALA A 541 19.29 -6.19 -53.91
CA ALA A 541 20.36 -6.23 -52.93
C ALA A 541 21.67 -6.53 -53.63
N THR A 542 22.54 -5.57 -53.71
CA THR A 542 23.97 -5.82 -53.97
C THR A 542 24.51 -6.66 -52.80
N PRO A 543 25.16 -7.79 -53.05
CA PRO A 543 25.74 -8.59 -51.97
C PRO A 543 26.76 -7.75 -51.19
N PRO A 544 26.85 -7.90 -49.86
CA PRO A 544 27.86 -7.20 -49.06
C PRO A 544 29.26 -7.60 -49.51
N PRO A 545 30.26 -6.68 -49.46
CA PRO A 545 31.64 -7.00 -49.82
C PRO A 545 32.17 -8.10 -48.87
N PRO A 546 33.05 -8.98 -49.34
CA PRO A 546 33.58 -10.06 -48.54
C PRO A 546 34.34 -9.50 -47.33
N THR A 547 34.06 -10.04 -46.16
CA THR A 547 34.80 -9.77 -44.91
C THR A 547 36.29 -10.07 -45.12
N PRO A 548 37.22 -9.21 -44.65
CA PRO A 548 38.65 -9.50 -44.66
C PRO A 548 38.94 -10.75 -43.82
N PRO A 549 39.93 -11.56 -44.20
CA PRO A 549 40.26 -12.76 -43.44
C PRO A 549 40.70 -12.44 -42.03
N VAL A 550 40.13 -13.19 -41.07
CA VAL A 550 40.48 -13.14 -39.66
C VAL A 550 41.97 -13.52 -39.53
N ALA A 551 42.73 -12.66 -38.87
CA ALA A 551 44.13 -12.94 -38.54
C ALA A 551 44.20 -14.17 -37.60
N PRO A 552 45.21 -15.07 -37.77
CA PRO A 552 45.37 -16.23 -36.90
C PRO A 552 45.65 -15.79 -35.44
N PRO A 553 45.20 -16.55 -34.45
CA PRO A 553 45.47 -16.26 -33.04
C PRO A 553 46.97 -16.34 -32.73
N PRO A 554 47.49 -15.54 -31.81
CA PRO A 554 48.89 -15.58 -31.41
C PRO A 554 49.22 -16.92 -30.75
N PRO A 555 50.49 -17.39 -30.85
CA PRO A 555 50.90 -18.69 -30.32
C PRO A 555 50.81 -18.76 -28.80
N ILE A 556 50.28 -19.88 -28.36
CA ILE A 556 50.13 -20.20 -26.92
C ILE A 556 51.52 -20.45 -26.33
N THR A 557 51.93 -19.67 -25.31
CA THR A 557 53.12 -19.91 -24.52
C THR A 557 52.89 -21.16 -23.61
N PRO A 558 53.80 -22.11 -23.54
CA PRO A 558 53.64 -23.27 -22.68
C PRO A 558 53.68 -22.89 -21.19
N ALA A 559 52.82 -23.53 -20.41
CA ALA A 559 52.76 -23.39 -18.95
C ALA A 559 54.06 -23.95 -18.32
N PRO A 560 54.53 -23.38 -17.20
CA PRO A 560 55.66 -23.89 -16.46
C PRO A 560 55.34 -25.26 -15.83
N PRO A 561 56.34 -26.15 -15.65
CA PRO A 561 56.15 -27.49 -15.10
C PRO A 561 55.79 -27.46 -13.60
N PRO A 562 55.05 -28.45 -13.11
CA PRO A 562 54.73 -28.58 -11.70
C PRO A 562 55.94 -28.91 -10.87
N PRO A 563 55.97 -28.52 -9.57
CA PRO A 563 57.05 -28.86 -8.62
C PRO A 563 57.05 -30.35 -8.30
N PRO A 564 58.21 -30.95 -7.86
CA PRO A 564 58.35 -32.39 -7.70
C PRO A 564 57.61 -32.90 -6.44
N GLU A 565 56.97 -34.03 -6.62
CA GLU A 565 56.43 -34.88 -5.53
C GLU A 565 57.57 -35.42 -4.64
N GLY A 566 57.36 -35.44 -3.35
CA GLY A 566 58.19 -36.20 -2.42
C GLY A 566 58.05 -35.82 -0.99
N ALA A 567 57.08 -36.41 -0.29
CA ALA A 567 57.23 -36.94 1.07
C ALA A 567 55.99 -37.75 1.44
N THR A 568 56.24 -39.04 1.55
CA THR A 568 55.31 -40.05 2.05
C THR A 568 55.21 -39.96 3.56
N ASP A 569 54.00 -40.01 4.06
CA ASP A 569 53.74 -40.48 5.43
C ASP A 569 52.72 -41.62 5.36
N PRO A 570 53.02 -42.78 5.96
CA PRO A 570 52.19 -43.98 5.88
C PRO A 570 51.29 -44.08 7.10
N ASP A 571 50.10 -44.46 6.85
CA ASP A 571 49.25 -45.23 7.76
C ASP A 571 47.89 -44.55 8.05
N LEU A 572 46.88 -45.09 7.37
CA LEU A 572 45.65 -45.53 8.02
C LEU A 572 44.82 -46.34 7.02
N THR A 573 44.55 -47.53 7.43
CA THR A 573 43.84 -48.60 6.74
C THR A 573 42.35 -48.37 6.54
N ALA A 574 41.91 -48.75 5.32
CA ALA A 574 40.71 -49.53 4.99
C ALA A 574 39.30 -48.90 5.16
N GLY A 575 38.69 -48.62 4.05
CA GLY A 575 37.40 -49.18 3.74
C GLY A 575 36.15 -48.33 3.89
N GLU A 576 35.93 -47.48 2.92
CA GLU A 576 34.52 -47.26 2.56
C GLU A 576 34.45 -46.89 1.05
N THR A 577 33.70 -47.66 0.30
CA THR A 577 33.49 -47.46 -1.13
C THR A 577 32.66 -46.22 -1.36
N ALA A 578 33.19 -45.27 -2.13
CA ALA A 578 32.46 -44.08 -2.59
C ALA A 578 31.27 -44.53 -3.45
N PRO A 579 30.13 -43.85 -3.33
CA PRO A 579 29.00 -44.04 -4.25
C PRO A 579 29.35 -43.60 -5.65
N PRO A 580 28.76 -44.20 -6.70
CA PRO A 580 29.05 -43.84 -8.07
C PRO A 580 28.61 -42.36 -8.35
N PRO A 581 29.33 -41.66 -9.23
CA PRO A 581 28.99 -40.30 -9.60
C PRO A 581 27.54 -40.27 -10.17
N PRO A 582 26.76 -39.18 -9.90
CA PRO A 582 25.45 -39.00 -10.49
C PRO A 582 25.57 -38.95 -12.03
N PRO A 583 24.53 -39.40 -12.76
CA PRO A 583 24.51 -39.29 -14.22
C PRO A 583 24.64 -37.84 -14.64
N PRO A 584 25.27 -37.57 -15.81
CA PRO A 584 25.44 -36.18 -16.29
C PRO A 584 24.10 -35.53 -16.45
N GLU A 585 23.98 -34.34 -15.90
CA GLU A 585 22.82 -33.46 -16.09
C GLU A 585 22.55 -33.32 -17.60
N PRO A 586 21.30 -33.44 -18.06
CA PRO A 586 20.99 -33.22 -19.46
C PRO A 586 21.41 -31.77 -19.84
N ALA A 587 22.07 -31.62 -20.94
CA ALA A 587 22.48 -30.33 -21.47
C ALA A 587 21.31 -29.33 -21.42
N PRO A 588 21.53 -28.08 -21.00
CA PRO A 588 20.46 -27.10 -20.94
C PRO A 588 19.79 -27.02 -22.32
N VAL A 589 18.50 -27.33 -22.35
CA VAL A 589 17.66 -27.11 -23.52
C VAL A 589 17.77 -25.61 -23.83
N ALA A 590 18.20 -25.25 -25.02
CA ALA A 590 18.22 -23.88 -25.48
C ALA A 590 16.85 -23.25 -25.19
N PRO A 591 16.77 -22.06 -24.58
CA PRO A 591 15.50 -21.42 -24.36
C PRO A 591 14.74 -21.37 -25.69
N PRO A 592 13.42 -21.64 -25.69
CA PRO A 592 12.64 -21.52 -26.91
C PRO A 592 12.87 -20.12 -27.46
N SER A 593 13.14 -20.04 -28.76
CA SER A 593 13.28 -18.76 -29.47
C SER A 593 12.09 -17.89 -29.09
N ASP A 594 12.39 -16.69 -28.62
CA ASP A 594 11.37 -15.69 -28.28
C ASP A 594 10.26 -15.70 -29.34
N PRO A 595 8.99 -15.86 -28.96
CA PRO A 595 7.93 -15.66 -29.93
C PRO A 595 8.09 -14.26 -30.49
N ALA A 596 8.03 -14.14 -31.82
CA ALA A 596 8.17 -12.87 -32.52
C ALA A 596 7.33 -11.82 -31.79
N VAL A 597 8.01 -10.74 -31.33
CA VAL A 597 7.36 -9.63 -30.62
C VAL A 597 6.20 -9.16 -31.50
N PRO A 598 4.94 -9.22 -31.03
CA PRO A 598 3.84 -8.72 -31.84
C PRO A 598 4.08 -7.24 -32.16
N ASP A 599 3.84 -6.85 -33.39
CA ASP A 599 3.98 -5.46 -33.86
C ASP A 599 2.99 -4.48 -33.18
N VAL A 600 2.19 -4.96 -32.23
CA VAL A 600 1.17 -4.19 -31.51
C VAL A 600 1.39 -4.35 -30.01
N PRO A 601 1.34 -3.27 -29.21
CA PRO A 601 1.41 -3.34 -27.76
C PRO A 601 0.38 -4.30 -27.19
N MET A 602 0.80 -5.19 -26.30
CA MET A 602 -0.12 -6.12 -25.63
C MET A 602 -0.54 -5.57 -24.26
N ALA A 603 -1.83 -5.59 -23.95
CA ALA A 603 -2.32 -5.29 -22.63
C ALA A 603 -1.88 -6.37 -21.63
N GLY A 604 -1.62 -6.01 -20.39
CA GLY A 604 -1.32 -6.93 -19.31
C GLY A 604 -2.48 -7.85 -18.89
N GLY A 605 -3.59 -7.84 -19.63
CA GLY A 605 -4.76 -8.71 -19.51
C GLY A 605 -5.41 -8.89 -20.88
N ALA A 606 -6.53 -9.63 -20.96
CA ALA A 606 -7.25 -9.84 -22.23
C ALA A 606 -7.61 -8.49 -22.86
N LEU A 607 -7.02 -8.20 -24.02
CA LEU A 607 -7.29 -6.98 -24.77
C LEU A 607 -8.72 -6.94 -25.28
N PRO A 608 -9.43 -5.83 -25.10
CA PRO A 608 -10.61 -5.57 -25.92
C PRO A 608 -10.17 -5.63 -27.40
N GLY A 609 -10.85 -6.41 -28.20
CA GLY A 609 -10.57 -6.57 -29.62
C GLY A 609 -9.74 -7.79 -30.02
N THR A 610 -9.04 -8.47 -29.11
CA THR A 610 -8.25 -9.68 -29.41
C THR A 610 -8.79 -10.96 -28.77
N GLY A 611 -9.79 -10.87 -27.89
CA GLY A 611 -10.44 -12.00 -27.21
C GLY A 611 -11.90 -12.17 -27.58
N ALA A 612 -12.65 -12.92 -26.76
CA ALA A 612 -14.11 -13.06 -26.91
C ALA A 612 -14.77 -11.68 -26.75
N PRO A 613 -15.80 -11.38 -27.57
CA PRO A 613 -16.50 -10.10 -27.49
C PRO A 613 -17.13 -9.92 -26.11
N PRO A 614 -17.15 -8.69 -25.54
CA PRO A 614 -17.70 -8.42 -24.20
C PRO A 614 -19.21 -8.67 -24.11
N THR A 615 -19.91 -8.62 -25.23
CA THR A 615 -21.36 -8.88 -25.36
C THR A 615 -21.67 -9.58 -26.67
N PRO A 616 -22.76 -10.36 -26.77
CA PRO A 616 -23.22 -10.93 -28.06
C PRO A 616 -23.44 -9.83 -29.11
N GLY A 617 -22.90 -10.06 -30.31
CA GLY A 617 -23.00 -9.09 -31.42
C GLY A 617 -21.97 -7.96 -31.43
N ALA A 618 -21.15 -7.83 -30.40
CA ALA A 618 -20.02 -6.91 -30.44
C ALA A 618 -18.94 -7.40 -31.41
N ARG A 619 -18.24 -6.49 -32.07
CA ARG A 619 -17.14 -6.77 -32.99
C ARG A 619 -15.96 -5.83 -32.73
N PRO A 620 -14.71 -6.24 -32.96
CA PRO A 620 -13.58 -5.33 -32.86
C PRO A 620 -13.76 -4.13 -33.78
N ALA A 621 -13.40 -2.95 -33.29
CA ALA A 621 -13.37 -1.74 -34.09
C ALA A 621 -12.16 -1.78 -35.05
N GLU A 622 -12.36 -1.26 -36.27
CA GLU A 622 -11.31 -1.18 -37.29
C GLU A 622 -10.74 0.23 -37.35
N GLY A 623 -9.43 0.37 -37.50
CA GLY A 623 -8.75 1.64 -37.72
C GLY A 623 -7.31 1.65 -37.25
N ALA A 624 -6.53 2.62 -37.71
CA ALA A 624 -5.13 2.79 -37.31
C ALA A 624 -5.00 3.23 -35.84
N VAL A 625 -5.99 3.95 -35.33
CA VAL A 625 -6.14 4.34 -33.93
C VAL A 625 -7.57 4.02 -33.50
N VAL A 626 -7.72 3.12 -32.56
CA VAL A 626 -9.02 2.72 -32.01
C VAL A 626 -9.14 3.27 -30.59
N PRO A 627 -10.09 4.17 -30.31
CA PRO A 627 -10.26 4.72 -28.98
C PRO A 627 -10.82 3.68 -28.01
N LEU A 628 -10.28 3.66 -26.80
CA LEU A 628 -10.75 2.83 -25.70
C LEU A 628 -11.70 3.67 -24.83
N TYR A 629 -12.84 4.05 -25.42
CA TYR A 629 -13.86 4.78 -24.65
C TYR A 629 -14.40 3.92 -23.51
N ARG A 630 -14.61 4.52 -22.35
CA ARG A 630 -15.34 3.86 -21.27
C ARG A 630 -16.79 3.61 -21.67
N VAL A 631 -17.44 2.62 -21.09
CA VAL A 631 -18.82 2.24 -21.42
C VAL A 631 -19.82 3.39 -21.26
N GLU A 632 -19.58 4.28 -20.31
CA GLU A 632 -20.41 5.45 -20.01
C GLU A 632 -20.43 6.46 -21.17
N THR A 633 -19.32 6.56 -21.91
CA THR A 633 -19.20 7.50 -23.04
C THR A 633 -20.29 7.26 -24.09
N ALA A 634 -20.43 6.02 -24.55
CA ALA A 634 -21.48 5.69 -25.50
C ALA A 634 -22.88 5.69 -24.88
N ALA A 635 -23.02 5.28 -23.61
CA ALA A 635 -24.30 5.30 -22.89
C ALA A 635 -24.87 6.72 -22.77
N TYR A 636 -24.01 7.73 -22.57
CA TYR A 636 -24.42 9.13 -22.45
C TYR A 636 -24.58 9.78 -23.82
N ALA A 637 -23.82 9.37 -24.83
CA ALA A 637 -23.91 9.87 -26.20
C ALA A 637 -25.27 9.58 -26.88
N VAL A 638 -25.98 8.56 -26.42
CA VAL A 638 -27.35 8.23 -26.90
C VAL A 638 -28.38 9.28 -26.51
N VAL A 639 -28.17 10.02 -25.42
CA VAL A 639 -29.24 10.86 -24.80
C VAL A 639 -29.78 11.97 -25.72
N PRO A 640 -28.97 12.87 -26.32
CA PRO A 640 -29.50 13.93 -27.16
C PRO A 640 -30.29 13.43 -28.37
N PRO A 641 -29.79 12.47 -29.19
CA PRO A 641 -30.56 11.99 -30.34
C PRO A 641 -31.82 11.23 -29.92
N LEU A 642 -31.82 10.48 -28.83
CA LEU A 642 -32.99 9.77 -28.33
C LEU A 642 -34.09 10.72 -27.86
N LEU A 643 -33.76 11.81 -27.20
CA LEU A 643 -34.73 12.82 -26.80
C LEU A 643 -35.35 13.53 -28.02
N ARG A 644 -34.59 13.80 -29.08
CA ARG A 644 -35.15 14.31 -30.33
C ARG A 644 -36.12 13.33 -30.96
N GLU A 645 -35.79 12.05 -31.03
CA GLU A 645 -36.71 11.01 -31.53
C GLU A 645 -37.97 10.94 -30.68
N THR A 646 -37.86 11.00 -29.36
CA THR A 646 -39.01 11.04 -28.44
C THR A 646 -39.91 12.24 -28.71
N SER A 647 -39.31 13.41 -28.95
CA SER A 647 -40.05 14.62 -29.28
C SER A 647 -40.67 14.58 -30.67
N LEU A 648 -40.04 13.93 -31.68
CA LEU A 648 -40.62 13.69 -32.99
C LEU A 648 -41.86 12.80 -32.90
N ALA A 649 -41.78 11.69 -32.14
CA ALA A 649 -42.92 10.81 -31.87
C ALA A 649 -44.08 11.54 -31.19
N SER A 650 -43.74 12.45 -30.24
CA SER A 650 -44.72 13.31 -29.57
C SER A 650 -45.39 14.32 -30.55
N LEU A 651 -44.59 14.91 -31.45
CA LEU A 651 -45.09 15.90 -32.40
C LEU A 651 -46.01 15.26 -33.42
N GLY A 652 -45.62 14.18 -34.06
CA GLY A 652 -46.36 13.47 -35.11
C GLY A 652 -46.68 14.34 -36.33
N THR A 653 -47.47 13.80 -37.24
CA THR A 653 -48.06 14.53 -38.38
C THR A 653 -49.46 15.05 -38.03
N PHE A 654 -50.00 15.95 -38.86
CA PHE A 654 -51.34 16.47 -38.70
C PHE A 654 -52.38 15.36 -38.56
N HIS A 655 -52.39 14.43 -39.50
CA HIS A 655 -53.35 13.29 -39.53
C HIS A 655 -53.19 12.33 -38.36
N GLU A 656 -51.97 12.13 -37.82
CA GLU A 656 -51.74 11.28 -36.66
C GLU A 656 -52.17 11.96 -35.34
N ARG A 657 -52.31 13.29 -35.32
CA ARG A 657 -52.77 14.03 -34.17
C ARG A 657 -54.27 14.31 -34.20
N GLN A 658 -54.82 14.70 -35.35
CA GLN A 658 -56.20 15.18 -35.45
C GLN A 658 -57.07 14.25 -36.28
N GLY A 659 -56.57 13.19 -36.89
CA GLY A 659 -57.33 12.31 -37.81
C GLY A 659 -57.67 13.02 -39.11
N GLU A 660 -58.73 12.56 -39.79
CA GLU A 660 -59.18 13.07 -41.14
C GLU A 660 -60.15 14.23 -41.02
N GLN A 661 -59.89 15.33 -41.69
CA GLN A 661 -60.70 16.53 -41.66
C GLN A 661 -61.78 16.60 -42.79
N ARG A 662 -61.57 15.84 -43.86
CA ARG A 662 -62.49 15.85 -45.02
C ARG A 662 -63.85 15.22 -44.69
N LEU A 663 -63.89 14.25 -43.84
CA LEU A 663 -65.14 13.65 -43.35
C LEU A 663 -65.99 14.63 -42.53
N LEU A 664 -65.45 15.80 -42.15
CA LEU A 664 -66.07 16.81 -41.30
C LEU A 664 -66.38 18.10 -42.04
N TYR A 665 -66.08 18.19 -43.34
CA TYR A 665 -66.06 19.47 -44.11
C TYR A 665 -67.34 20.22 -44.06
N ASN A 666 -68.51 19.56 -44.06
CA ASN A 666 -69.83 20.19 -44.13
C ASN A 666 -70.40 20.65 -42.76
N GLN A 667 -69.65 20.68 -41.71
CA GLN A 667 -70.16 20.93 -40.34
C GLN A 667 -69.96 22.35 -39.82
N GLY A 668 -69.38 23.30 -40.60
CA GLY A 668 -69.16 24.68 -40.21
C GLY A 668 -68.06 24.83 -39.18
N ALA A 669 -68.15 25.80 -38.25
CA ALA A 669 -67.24 26.00 -37.16
C ALA A 669 -67.54 25.01 -35.99
N PHE A 670 -66.60 24.15 -35.59
CA PHE A 670 -66.72 23.29 -34.46
C PHE A 670 -65.41 23.26 -33.72
N ARG A 671 -65.45 22.92 -32.43
CA ARG A 671 -64.31 22.71 -31.61
C ARG A 671 -64.05 21.19 -31.46
N THR A 672 -62.84 20.86 -31.32
CA THR A 672 -62.42 19.45 -31.22
C THR A 672 -61.70 19.20 -29.92
N ALA A 673 -62.02 18.09 -29.27
CA ALA A 673 -61.09 17.44 -28.29
C ALA A 673 -60.58 16.13 -28.87
N TRP A 674 -59.32 15.87 -28.65
CA TRP A 674 -58.70 14.66 -29.15
C TRP A 674 -57.74 14.06 -28.11
N GLY A 675 -57.52 12.77 -28.19
CA GLY A 675 -56.56 12.04 -27.40
C GLY A 675 -55.92 10.94 -28.26
N ARG A 676 -54.63 10.75 -28.10
CA ARG A 676 -53.88 9.68 -28.79
C ARG A 676 -52.92 8.96 -27.92
N LEU A 677 -52.68 7.69 -28.28
CA LEU A 677 -51.64 6.79 -27.80
C LEU A 677 -50.67 6.56 -28.94
N VAL A 678 -49.41 6.72 -28.70
CA VAL A 678 -48.34 6.33 -29.63
C VAL A 678 -47.46 5.29 -28.99
N GLY A 679 -47.08 4.28 -29.74
CA GLY A 679 -46.15 3.22 -29.35
C GLY A 679 -45.16 2.97 -30.47
N GLN A 680 -43.87 2.96 -30.15
CA GLN A 680 -42.81 2.64 -31.11
C GLN A 680 -41.94 1.52 -30.53
N SER A 681 -41.52 0.59 -31.40
CA SER A 681 -40.39 -0.30 -31.19
C SER A 681 -39.27 0.14 -32.12
N SER A 682 -38.15 0.50 -31.57
CA SER A 682 -37.08 1.25 -32.26
C SER A 682 -35.72 0.57 -32.08
N GLU A 683 -35.06 0.32 -33.19
CA GLU A 683 -33.64 -0.09 -33.26
C GLU A 683 -32.92 0.96 -34.12
N ILE A 684 -32.19 1.87 -33.44
CA ILE A 684 -31.55 3.03 -34.08
C ILE A 684 -30.09 3.08 -33.70
N HIS A 685 -29.23 3.27 -34.70
CA HIS A 685 -27.79 3.53 -34.53
C HIS A 685 -27.47 4.85 -35.23
N TRP A 686 -26.91 5.78 -34.48
CA TRP A 686 -26.50 7.09 -35.01
C TRP A 686 -25.01 7.10 -35.32
N LYS A 687 -24.63 7.88 -36.31
CA LYS A 687 -23.25 8.13 -36.66
C LYS A 687 -22.63 9.09 -35.64
N GLY A 688 -21.46 8.73 -35.10
CA GLY A 688 -20.72 9.53 -34.13
C GLY A 688 -19.46 8.84 -33.65
N ASP A 689 -18.63 9.54 -32.88
CA ASP A 689 -17.38 9.04 -32.36
C ASP A 689 -17.57 7.79 -31.48
N ALA A 690 -18.60 7.80 -30.64
CA ALA A 690 -18.98 6.69 -29.77
C ALA A 690 -20.01 5.73 -30.42
N GLN A 691 -20.44 5.94 -31.67
CA GLN A 691 -21.39 5.11 -32.40
C GLN A 691 -22.61 4.74 -31.55
N PRO A 692 -23.35 5.71 -30.99
CA PRO A 692 -24.41 5.42 -30.05
C PRO A 692 -25.61 4.71 -30.75
N GLY A 693 -26.18 3.73 -30.03
CA GLY A 693 -27.34 2.98 -30.51
C GLY A 693 -28.38 2.80 -29.41
N PHE A 694 -29.65 2.63 -29.82
CA PHE A 694 -30.77 2.38 -28.94
C PHE A 694 -31.64 1.25 -29.51
N ASP A 695 -32.00 0.31 -28.63
CA ASP A 695 -32.92 -0.80 -28.89
C ASP A 695 -33.96 -0.84 -27.76
N GLY A 696 -35.18 -0.41 -28.08
CA GLY A 696 -36.19 -0.30 -27.05
C GLY A 696 -37.51 0.31 -27.55
N ASP A 697 -38.35 0.68 -26.61
CA ASP A 697 -39.71 1.15 -26.86
C ASP A 697 -39.87 2.64 -26.49
N VAL A 698 -40.70 3.30 -27.28
CA VAL A 698 -41.19 4.67 -27.00
C VAL A 698 -42.71 4.61 -26.86
N MET A 699 -43.25 5.08 -25.74
CA MET A 699 -44.69 5.10 -25.47
C MET A 699 -45.13 6.49 -25.05
N GLY A 700 -46.21 6.98 -25.69
CA GLY A 700 -46.74 8.32 -25.45
C GLY A 700 -48.25 8.34 -25.31
N LEU A 701 -48.70 9.29 -24.48
CA LEU A 701 -50.10 9.67 -24.33
C LEU A 701 -50.21 11.19 -24.49
N GLN A 702 -51.14 11.65 -25.31
CA GLN A 702 -51.45 13.05 -25.49
C GLN A 702 -52.93 13.28 -25.47
N ALA A 703 -53.34 14.49 -25.04
CA ALA A 703 -54.71 14.99 -25.14
C ALA A 703 -54.70 16.47 -25.48
N GLY A 704 -55.55 16.89 -26.34
CA GLY A 704 -55.66 18.28 -26.76
C GLY A 704 -57.09 18.71 -27.01
N LEU A 705 -57.28 20.02 -27.07
CA LEU A 705 -58.59 20.62 -27.36
C LEU A 705 -58.42 21.93 -28.09
N ASP A 706 -59.37 22.24 -28.96
CA ASP A 706 -59.51 23.55 -29.62
C ASP A 706 -60.04 24.60 -28.62
N VAL A 707 -59.28 25.66 -28.42
CA VAL A 707 -59.65 26.80 -27.59
C VAL A 707 -60.46 27.85 -28.45
N TRP A 708 -60.19 27.82 -29.72
CA TRP A 708 -60.88 28.72 -30.70
C TRP A 708 -61.03 28.01 -32.04
N ALA A 709 -62.22 28.22 -32.67
CA ALA A 709 -62.51 27.76 -34.01
C ALA A 709 -63.39 28.82 -34.76
N ALA A 710 -63.06 29.05 -36.02
CA ALA A 710 -63.82 29.94 -36.89
C ALA A 710 -63.89 29.28 -38.27
N ALA A 711 -65.06 29.39 -38.93
CA ALA A 711 -65.23 28.93 -40.29
C ALA A 711 -65.88 30.02 -41.16
N SER A 712 -65.49 30.02 -42.42
CA SER A 712 -66.18 30.76 -43.48
C SER A 712 -66.58 29.80 -44.59
N ASP A 713 -67.26 30.27 -45.67
CA ASP A 713 -67.74 29.42 -46.77
C ASP A 713 -66.60 28.55 -47.39
N ASN A 714 -65.35 29.04 -47.34
CA ASN A 714 -64.22 28.39 -48.04
C ASN A 714 -63.10 27.91 -47.18
N HIS A 715 -63.06 28.20 -45.88
CA HIS A 715 -61.96 27.79 -45.01
C HIS A 715 -62.38 27.72 -43.53
N ARG A 716 -61.61 26.95 -42.76
CA ARG A 716 -61.69 26.79 -41.29
C ARG A 716 -60.38 27.05 -40.68
N ASN A 717 -60.40 27.76 -39.56
CA ASN A 717 -59.24 27.95 -38.69
C ASN A 717 -59.54 27.37 -37.29
N GLN A 718 -58.56 26.68 -36.69
CA GLN A 718 -58.66 26.15 -35.35
C GLN A 718 -57.33 26.48 -34.64
N ILE A 719 -57.47 26.96 -33.41
CA ILE A 719 -56.30 27.10 -32.49
C ILE A 719 -56.62 26.27 -31.30
N GLY A 720 -55.66 25.44 -30.90
CA GLY A 720 -55.81 24.56 -29.75
C GLY A 720 -54.53 24.38 -28.97
N VAL A 721 -54.69 23.72 -27.83
CA VAL A 721 -53.64 23.39 -26.92
C VAL A 721 -53.64 21.88 -26.68
N PHE A 722 -52.46 21.32 -26.36
CA PHE A 722 -52.35 19.92 -25.95
C PHE A 722 -51.32 19.76 -24.88
N VAL A 723 -51.47 18.67 -24.13
CA VAL A 723 -50.50 18.19 -23.12
C VAL A 723 -50.22 16.72 -23.35
N GLY A 724 -49.05 16.28 -22.96
CA GLY A 724 -48.68 14.87 -23.08
C GLY A 724 -47.47 14.46 -22.29
N ARG A 725 -47.26 13.15 -22.31
CA ARG A 725 -46.07 12.52 -21.76
C ARG A 725 -45.66 11.37 -22.68
N THR A 726 -44.40 11.35 -23.02
CA THR A 726 -43.76 10.27 -23.79
C THR A 726 -42.57 9.72 -23.04
N ARG A 727 -42.39 8.42 -23.08
CA ARG A 727 -41.29 7.72 -22.43
C ARG A 727 -40.56 6.85 -23.43
N ALA A 728 -39.25 7.00 -23.48
CA ALA A 728 -38.35 6.08 -24.15
C ALA A 728 -37.63 5.21 -23.11
N GLN A 729 -37.64 3.91 -23.32
CA GLN A 729 -36.94 2.96 -22.43
C GLN A 729 -36.35 1.81 -23.25
N GLY A 730 -35.06 1.54 -23.08
CA GLY A 730 -34.42 0.45 -23.82
C GLY A 730 -32.95 0.29 -23.47
N LYS A 731 -32.32 -0.66 -24.15
CA LYS A 731 -30.90 -0.92 -24.11
C LYS A 731 -30.17 0.09 -24.98
N THR A 732 -28.95 0.44 -24.53
CA THR A 732 -28.06 1.30 -25.30
C THR A 732 -26.83 0.53 -25.71
N THR A 733 -26.36 0.75 -26.91
CA THR A 733 -25.15 0.17 -27.48
C THR A 733 -24.22 1.25 -27.99
N GLY A 734 -22.94 0.90 -28.24
CA GLY A 734 -22.01 1.83 -28.86
C GLY A 734 -20.59 1.29 -28.97
N LEU A 735 -19.67 2.17 -29.33
CA LEU A 735 -18.23 1.91 -29.34
C LEU A 735 -17.69 2.10 -27.92
N ALA A 736 -17.23 1.03 -27.29
CA ALA A 736 -16.62 1.04 -25.98
C ALA A 736 -15.48 0.02 -25.90
N LEU A 737 -14.41 0.33 -25.21
CA LEU A 737 -13.29 -0.55 -24.94
C LEU A 737 -12.67 -1.16 -26.21
N GLY A 738 -12.68 -0.44 -27.33
CA GLY A 738 -12.19 -0.91 -28.61
C GLY A 738 -13.14 -1.87 -29.37
N TRP A 739 -14.37 -2.04 -28.92
CA TRP A 739 -15.40 -2.87 -29.56
C TRP A 739 -16.58 -2.03 -30.01
N GLU A 740 -17.11 -2.31 -31.21
CA GLU A 740 -18.32 -1.73 -31.73
C GLU A 740 -19.54 -2.56 -31.31
N ASN A 741 -20.69 -1.90 -31.22
CA ASN A 741 -21.97 -2.52 -30.85
C ASN A 741 -21.95 -3.22 -29.48
N VAL A 742 -21.21 -2.67 -28.52
CA VAL A 742 -21.21 -3.15 -27.14
C VAL A 742 -22.48 -2.69 -26.46
N GLN A 743 -23.16 -3.56 -25.73
CA GLN A 743 -24.24 -3.15 -24.84
C GLN A 743 -23.67 -2.37 -23.67
N VAL A 744 -23.78 -1.03 -23.72
CA VAL A 744 -23.14 -0.11 -22.76
C VAL A 744 -24.04 0.28 -21.59
N GLY A 745 -25.37 0.01 -21.70
CA GLY A 745 -26.26 0.34 -20.59
C GLY A 745 -27.74 0.28 -20.95
N GLN A 746 -28.54 1.02 -20.18
CA GLN A 746 -29.97 1.19 -20.36
C GLN A 746 -30.37 2.62 -20.05
N ASN A 747 -31.24 3.19 -20.88
CA ASN A 747 -31.76 4.53 -20.67
C ASN A 747 -33.27 4.47 -20.46
N ARG A 748 -33.77 5.32 -19.58
CA ARG A 748 -35.20 5.62 -19.39
C ARG A 748 -35.37 7.12 -19.32
N LEU A 749 -35.95 7.66 -20.37
CA LEU A 749 -36.15 9.11 -20.59
C LEU A 749 -37.62 9.41 -20.67
N ASP A 750 -38.07 10.42 -19.98
CA ASP A 750 -39.45 10.95 -19.99
C ASP A 750 -39.46 12.35 -20.60
N ASP A 751 -40.36 12.58 -21.54
CA ASP A 751 -40.69 13.87 -22.10
C ASP A 751 -42.14 14.26 -21.67
N LYS A 752 -42.23 15.29 -20.85
CA LYS A 752 -43.50 15.90 -20.45
C LYS A 752 -43.66 17.22 -21.23
N HIS A 753 -44.70 17.30 -22.04
CA HIS A 753 -44.81 18.43 -22.95
C HIS A 753 -46.16 19.10 -22.92
N VAL A 754 -46.16 20.38 -23.31
CA VAL A 754 -47.32 21.20 -23.60
C VAL A 754 -47.12 21.85 -24.96
N GLY A 755 -48.16 21.91 -25.75
CA GLY A 755 -48.10 22.51 -27.08
C GLY A 755 -49.28 23.35 -27.43
N LEU A 756 -49.06 24.23 -28.41
CA LEU A 756 -50.04 25.06 -29.09
C LEU A 756 -50.04 24.67 -30.55
N TYR A 757 -51.21 24.59 -31.16
CA TYR A 757 -51.33 24.39 -32.60
C TYR A 757 -52.30 25.39 -33.25
N TRP A 758 -52.07 25.71 -34.54
CA TRP A 758 -52.92 26.37 -35.41
C TRP A 758 -53.11 25.58 -36.70
N THR A 759 -54.32 25.24 -37.00
CA THR A 759 -54.69 24.51 -38.21
C THR A 759 -55.60 25.35 -39.10
N PHE A 760 -55.21 25.56 -40.34
CA PHE A 760 -56.01 26.09 -41.42
C PHE A 760 -56.44 24.94 -42.35
N THR A 761 -57.71 24.88 -42.72
CA THR A 761 -58.18 23.87 -43.65
C THR A 761 -59.08 24.60 -44.73
N ASP A 762 -58.85 24.35 -46.03
CA ASP A 762 -59.60 24.86 -47.08
C ASP A 762 -60.78 23.91 -47.52
N SER A 763 -61.71 24.42 -48.33
CA SER A 763 -62.85 23.64 -48.83
C SER A 763 -62.53 22.49 -49.78
N SER A 764 -61.30 22.42 -50.29
CA SER A 764 -60.80 21.32 -51.10
C SER A 764 -60.10 20.25 -50.28
N GLY A 765 -60.01 20.43 -48.95
CA GLY A 765 -59.29 19.55 -48.02
C GLY A 765 -57.81 19.82 -47.89
N GLY A 766 -57.30 20.91 -48.48
CA GLY A 766 -55.98 21.38 -48.27
C GLY A 766 -55.80 21.90 -46.85
N TYR A 767 -54.64 21.74 -46.23
CA TYR A 767 -54.41 22.24 -44.91
C TYR A 767 -52.99 22.80 -44.71
N ILE A 768 -52.89 23.68 -43.73
CA ILE A 768 -51.61 24.10 -43.11
C ILE A 768 -51.77 23.90 -41.61
N ASP A 769 -50.83 23.25 -41.03
CA ASP A 769 -50.81 22.98 -39.60
C ASP A 769 -49.46 23.45 -38.99
N ALA A 770 -49.54 24.35 -38.05
CA ALA A 770 -48.38 24.87 -37.33
C ALA A 770 -48.48 24.48 -35.86
N VAL A 771 -47.40 23.93 -35.32
CA VAL A 771 -47.30 23.43 -33.91
C VAL A 771 -46.08 24.00 -33.24
N ALA A 772 -46.24 24.47 -32.01
CA ALA A 772 -45.15 24.81 -31.12
C ALA A 772 -45.31 24.00 -29.84
N MET A 773 -44.30 23.24 -29.46
CA MET A 773 -44.28 22.32 -28.31
C MET A 773 -43.11 22.64 -27.42
N GLN A 774 -43.37 22.79 -26.14
CA GLN A 774 -42.36 22.92 -25.10
C GLN A 774 -42.32 21.63 -24.29
N SER A 775 -41.13 21.02 -24.21
CA SER A 775 -40.86 19.77 -23.50
C SER A 775 -40.05 20.04 -22.23
N ARG A 776 -40.32 19.27 -21.18
CA ARG A 776 -39.46 19.12 -20.02
C ARG A 776 -39.02 17.67 -19.93
N TYR A 777 -37.70 17.49 -19.99
CA TYR A 777 -37.08 16.17 -19.95
C TYR A 777 -36.72 15.82 -18.55
N ASP A 778 -36.97 14.59 -18.16
CA ASP A 778 -36.40 13.95 -16.98
C ASP A 778 -36.09 12.46 -17.29
N GLY A 779 -35.21 11.85 -16.48
CA GLY A 779 -34.89 10.47 -16.71
C GLY A 779 -33.69 9.98 -15.96
N ARG A 780 -33.27 8.79 -16.31
CA ARG A 780 -32.07 8.14 -15.74
C ARG A 780 -31.30 7.45 -16.85
N VAL A 781 -30.01 7.72 -16.84
CA VAL A 781 -29.02 7.04 -17.68
C VAL A 781 -28.18 6.15 -16.77
N ARG A 782 -28.03 4.90 -17.13
CA ARG A 782 -27.24 3.94 -16.35
C ARG A 782 -26.41 3.05 -17.27
N SER A 783 -25.10 3.02 -17.03
CA SER A 783 -24.19 2.12 -17.73
C SER A 783 -24.37 0.66 -17.27
N SER A 784 -23.84 -0.28 -18.04
CA SER A 784 -23.78 -1.68 -17.70
C SER A 784 -22.94 -1.96 -16.46
N ARG A 785 -22.07 -1.03 -16.07
CA ARG A 785 -21.25 -1.08 -14.84
C ARG A 785 -21.94 -0.45 -13.61
N GLY A 786 -23.16 0.08 -13.82
CA GLY A 786 -23.94 0.67 -12.75
C GLY A 786 -23.72 2.15 -12.51
N LEU A 787 -22.72 2.76 -13.15
CA LEU A 787 -22.50 4.21 -13.12
C LEU A 787 -23.59 4.95 -13.92
N GLY A 788 -23.88 6.17 -13.55
CA GLY A 788 -24.87 6.99 -14.24
C GLY A 788 -25.37 8.14 -13.41
N PHE A 789 -26.33 8.88 -13.96
CA PHE A 789 -26.92 10.04 -13.32
C PHE A 789 -28.41 10.23 -13.65
N GLY A 790 -29.09 11.04 -12.87
CA GLY A 790 -30.41 11.57 -13.18
C GLY A 790 -30.27 12.69 -14.19
N LEU A 791 -31.01 12.58 -15.30
CA LEU A 791 -31.07 13.59 -16.37
C LEU A 791 -32.18 14.60 -16.10
N SER A 792 -31.95 15.87 -16.45
CA SER A 792 -32.99 16.88 -16.60
C SER A 792 -32.62 17.84 -17.73
N GLY A 793 -33.62 18.51 -18.26
CA GLY A 793 -33.46 19.48 -19.35
C GLY A 793 -34.78 19.93 -19.94
N ASP A 794 -34.68 20.75 -20.96
CA ASP A 794 -35.81 21.34 -21.66
C ASP A 794 -35.65 21.21 -23.19
N GLY A 795 -36.77 21.14 -23.89
CA GLY A 795 -36.80 21.08 -25.34
C GLY A 795 -37.88 22.00 -25.95
N THR A 796 -37.60 22.52 -27.11
CA THR A 796 -38.60 23.26 -27.89
C THR A 796 -38.66 22.68 -29.29
N SER A 797 -39.86 22.34 -29.76
CA SER A 797 -40.08 21.85 -31.11
C SER A 797 -41.11 22.76 -31.81
N VAL A 798 -40.82 23.14 -33.05
CA VAL A 798 -41.72 23.88 -33.91
C VAL A 798 -41.88 23.13 -35.23
N SER A 799 -43.08 22.90 -35.65
CA SER A 799 -43.40 22.20 -36.90
C SER A 799 -44.38 23.02 -37.74
N VAL A 800 -44.16 23.03 -39.03
CA VAL A 800 -45.11 23.50 -40.01
C VAL A 800 -45.29 22.40 -41.06
N GLU A 801 -46.53 21.98 -41.24
CA GLU A 801 -46.96 20.97 -42.22
C GLU A 801 -48.01 21.53 -43.16
N ALA A 802 -47.94 21.15 -44.41
CA ALA A 802 -48.98 21.47 -45.40
C ALA A 802 -49.22 20.22 -46.27
N GLY A 803 -50.50 20.02 -46.62
CA GLY A 803 -50.92 18.97 -47.54
C GLY A 803 -52.16 19.37 -48.30
N LYS A 804 -52.33 18.76 -49.47
CA LYS A 804 -53.51 19.03 -50.30
C LYS A 804 -53.85 17.82 -51.14
N PRO A 805 -55.06 17.27 -51.06
CA PRO A 805 -55.58 16.29 -52.03
C PRO A 805 -55.60 16.89 -53.39
N LEU A 806 -54.77 16.46 -54.32
CA LEU A 806 -54.62 17.05 -55.65
C LEU A 806 -55.16 16.14 -56.78
N LEU A 807 -55.10 14.88 -56.65
CA LEU A 807 -55.38 13.90 -57.67
C LEU A 807 -56.42 12.88 -57.22
N HIS A 808 -57.49 12.75 -57.97
CA HIS A 808 -58.47 11.68 -57.84
C HIS A 808 -57.99 10.47 -58.68
N VAL A 809 -57.94 9.30 -58.11
CA VAL A 809 -57.48 8.13 -58.84
C VAL A 809 -58.57 7.57 -59.69
N GLY A 810 -58.61 8.01 -60.95
CA GLY A 810 -59.64 7.62 -61.88
C GLY A 810 -61.08 8.09 -61.46
N GLN A 811 -62.09 7.22 -61.57
CA GLN A 811 -63.41 7.41 -61.03
C GLN A 811 -63.66 6.76 -59.68
N SER A 812 -62.57 6.44 -58.94
CA SER A 812 -62.65 5.80 -57.66
C SER A 812 -62.80 6.78 -56.49
N VAL A 813 -63.07 6.28 -55.30
CA VAL A 813 -63.15 7.10 -54.06
C VAL A 813 -61.76 7.41 -53.46
N TRP A 814 -60.65 7.15 -54.19
CA TRP A 814 -59.32 7.32 -53.71
C TRP A 814 -58.67 8.64 -54.16
N TRP A 815 -58.03 9.32 -53.18
CA TRP A 815 -57.32 10.60 -53.40
C TRP A 815 -55.87 10.46 -53.10
N LEU A 816 -55.00 11.13 -53.90
CA LEU A 816 -53.59 11.29 -53.63
C LEU A 816 -53.34 12.70 -53.09
N GLU A 817 -52.74 12.73 -51.90
CA GLU A 817 -52.43 13.93 -51.16
C GLU A 817 -50.91 14.02 -50.97
N PRO A 818 -50.19 14.91 -51.69
CA PRO A 818 -48.84 15.28 -51.37
C PRO A 818 -48.78 16.11 -50.08
N GLN A 819 -47.75 15.85 -49.29
CA GLN A 819 -47.53 16.50 -48.00
C GLN A 819 -46.10 17.00 -47.90
N VAL A 820 -45.87 18.09 -47.17
CA VAL A 820 -44.55 18.62 -46.80
C VAL A 820 -44.58 19.05 -45.33
N GLN A 821 -43.51 18.77 -44.58
CA GLN A 821 -43.37 19.18 -43.18
C GLN A 821 -41.93 19.60 -42.93
N VAL A 822 -41.77 20.69 -42.18
CA VAL A 822 -40.48 21.17 -41.69
C VAL A 822 -40.57 21.28 -40.17
N ILE A 823 -39.60 20.68 -39.48
CA ILE A 823 -39.54 20.63 -38.04
C ILE A 823 -38.20 21.23 -37.59
N TRP A 824 -38.26 22.15 -36.65
CA TRP A 824 -37.13 22.68 -35.92
C TRP A 824 -37.18 22.22 -34.47
N GLN A 825 -36.05 21.75 -33.95
CA GLN A 825 -35.92 21.27 -32.56
C GLN A 825 -34.72 21.88 -31.90
N ARG A 826 -34.87 22.27 -30.64
CA ARG A 826 -33.78 22.63 -29.70
C ARG A 826 -33.89 21.75 -28.48
N THR A 827 -32.76 21.14 -28.09
CA THR A 827 -32.62 20.31 -26.88
C THR A 827 -31.51 20.90 -26.01
N SER A 828 -31.86 21.26 -24.78
CA SER A 828 -30.93 21.76 -23.77
C SER A 828 -30.95 20.85 -22.56
N LEU A 829 -29.80 20.31 -22.18
CA LEU A 829 -29.65 19.41 -21.07
C LEU A 829 -28.77 20.03 -20.01
N ASP A 830 -29.09 19.75 -18.75
CA ASP A 830 -28.30 20.21 -17.62
C ASP A 830 -26.96 19.46 -17.52
N ASP A 831 -25.90 20.18 -17.14
CA ASP A 831 -24.61 19.61 -16.84
C ASP A 831 -24.74 18.62 -15.71
N ARG A 832 -24.03 17.51 -15.81
CA ARG A 832 -23.99 16.40 -14.82
C ARG A 832 -22.56 15.99 -14.53
N ARG A 833 -22.41 15.19 -13.48
CA ARG A 833 -21.15 14.56 -13.14
C ARG A 833 -21.42 13.12 -12.70
N ASP A 834 -20.61 12.20 -13.20
CA ASP A 834 -20.50 10.86 -12.63
C ASP A 834 -19.26 10.75 -11.74
N GLU A 835 -18.91 9.57 -11.29
CA GLU A 835 -17.76 9.35 -10.40
C GLU A 835 -16.40 9.62 -11.09
N VAL A 836 -16.37 9.62 -12.43
CA VAL A 836 -15.15 9.72 -13.24
C VAL A 836 -14.97 11.12 -13.81
N SER A 837 -16.04 11.72 -14.38
CA SER A 837 -15.93 12.99 -15.13
C SER A 837 -17.17 13.87 -14.99
N SER A 838 -17.03 15.16 -15.28
CA SER A 838 -18.14 16.05 -15.61
C SER A 838 -18.67 15.72 -17.02
N VAL A 839 -19.96 15.81 -17.21
CA VAL A 839 -20.62 15.56 -18.50
C VAL A 839 -21.46 16.77 -18.86
N ARG A 840 -21.17 17.41 -19.99
CA ARG A 840 -21.85 18.56 -20.52
C ARG A 840 -22.40 18.29 -21.92
N PHE A 841 -23.58 18.78 -22.19
CA PHE A 841 -24.25 18.58 -23.47
C PHE A 841 -24.32 19.94 -24.20
N ASP A 842 -23.72 19.99 -25.39
CA ASP A 842 -23.70 21.16 -26.27
C ASP A 842 -24.24 20.71 -27.62
N ASN A 843 -25.57 20.89 -27.80
CA ASN A 843 -26.29 20.33 -28.92
C ASN A 843 -26.65 21.44 -29.91
N ASP A 844 -26.39 21.23 -31.19
CA ASP A 844 -26.89 22.10 -32.26
C ASP A 844 -28.42 21.97 -32.37
N ASN A 845 -29.08 23.05 -32.89
CA ASN A 845 -30.47 22.98 -33.23
C ASN A 845 -30.67 22.04 -34.43
N ALA A 846 -31.64 21.16 -34.33
CA ALA A 846 -31.92 20.19 -35.38
C ALA A 846 -33.02 20.69 -36.33
N TRP A 847 -32.85 20.40 -37.62
CA TRP A 847 -33.84 20.61 -38.65
C TRP A 847 -34.15 19.30 -39.35
N THR A 848 -35.46 18.96 -39.42
CA THR A 848 -35.94 17.74 -40.10
C THR A 848 -37.02 18.13 -41.09
N GLY A 849 -36.85 17.68 -42.33
CA GLY A 849 -37.84 17.85 -43.39
C GLY A 849 -38.50 16.53 -43.73
N ARG A 850 -39.77 16.54 -44.06
CA ARG A 850 -40.55 15.43 -44.59
C ARG A 850 -41.23 15.79 -45.88
N VAL A 851 -41.18 14.90 -46.86
CA VAL A 851 -41.99 14.94 -48.07
C VAL A 851 -42.77 13.62 -48.10
N GLY A 852 -44.06 13.71 -48.21
CA GLY A 852 -44.96 12.55 -48.11
C GLY A 852 -46.00 12.50 -49.23
N LEU A 853 -46.46 11.32 -49.48
CA LEU A 853 -47.63 10.99 -50.33
C LEU A 853 -48.60 10.14 -49.52
N ARG A 854 -49.86 10.60 -49.45
CA ARG A 854 -50.94 9.84 -48.80
C ARG A 854 -52.00 9.49 -49.82
N LEU A 855 -52.33 8.22 -49.92
CA LEU A 855 -53.41 7.69 -50.76
C LEU A 855 -54.56 7.29 -49.86
N ALA A 856 -55.70 7.99 -49.88
CA ALA A 856 -56.79 7.79 -48.95
C ALA A 856 -58.11 7.57 -49.71
N GLY A 857 -58.88 6.60 -49.24
CA GLY A 857 -60.16 6.20 -49.84
C GLY A 857 -61.36 6.64 -48.98
N ASP A 858 -62.30 7.40 -49.53
CA ASP A 858 -63.41 7.97 -48.77
C ASP A 858 -64.64 7.08 -48.96
N TYR A 859 -64.99 6.29 -47.97
CA TYR A 859 -66.18 5.45 -47.94
C TYR A 859 -67.18 6.04 -46.94
N GLN A 860 -68.24 6.65 -47.42
CA GLN A 860 -69.33 7.29 -46.62
C GLN A 860 -70.60 6.43 -46.66
N LEU A 861 -71.25 6.22 -45.51
CA LEU A 861 -72.47 5.53 -45.31
C LEU A 861 -73.33 6.33 -44.33
N ALA A 862 -74.22 7.25 -44.83
CA ALA A 862 -75.03 8.16 -44.04
C ALA A 862 -74.18 9.05 -43.09
N ASP A 863 -74.40 8.97 -41.75
CA ASP A 863 -73.64 9.72 -40.76
C ASP A 863 -72.33 9.02 -40.35
N ASN A 864 -72.09 7.79 -40.86
CA ASN A 864 -70.89 6.96 -40.62
C ASN A 864 -69.96 7.01 -41.83
N GLY A 865 -68.69 6.93 -41.63
CA GLY A 865 -67.72 6.87 -42.70
C GLY A 865 -66.45 6.21 -42.25
N TRP A 866 -65.78 5.60 -43.18
CA TRP A 866 -64.43 5.08 -42.90
C TRP A 866 -63.46 5.40 -44.03
N GLN A 867 -62.21 5.69 -43.73
CA GLN A 867 -61.19 6.08 -44.68
C GLN A 867 -59.93 5.26 -44.43
N PRO A 868 -59.73 4.21 -45.20
CA PRO A 868 -58.45 3.55 -45.27
C PRO A 868 -57.46 4.44 -46.03
N TYR A 869 -56.23 4.40 -45.63
CA TYR A 869 -55.14 5.12 -46.30
C TYR A 869 -53.81 4.37 -46.27
N PHE A 870 -53.00 4.68 -47.27
CA PHE A 870 -51.59 4.31 -47.34
C PHE A 870 -50.80 5.59 -47.37
N LYS A 871 -49.61 5.61 -46.67
CA LYS A 871 -48.67 6.72 -46.73
C LYS A 871 -47.28 6.23 -47.05
N LEU A 872 -46.52 7.11 -47.75
CA LEU A 872 -45.13 6.94 -48.06
C LEU A 872 -44.43 8.28 -47.78
N ASN A 873 -43.50 8.31 -46.84
CA ASN A 873 -42.79 9.52 -46.45
C ASN A 873 -41.29 9.34 -46.64
N TYR A 874 -40.64 10.39 -47.13
CA TYR A 874 -39.19 10.54 -47.10
C TYR A 874 -38.83 11.61 -46.07
N TRP A 875 -38.00 11.17 -45.09
CA TRP A 875 -37.51 12.00 -44.02
C TRP A 875 -36.06 12.38 -44.28
N HIS A 876 -35.67 13.63 -44.01
CA HIS A 876 -34.32 14.14 -44.13
C HIS A 876 -33.98 15.05 -42.98
N GLY A 877 -33.06 14.58 -42.09
CA GLY A 877 -32.41 15.39 -41.08
C GLY A 877 -31.20 16.12 -41.66
N ARG A 878 -31.15 17.44 -41.41
CA ARG A 878 -30.04 18.28 -41.86
C ARG A 878 -28.81 17.99 -40.97
N SER A 879 -27.59 18.18 -41.49
CA SER A 879 -26.35 18.06 -40.72
C SER A 879 -26.25 19.10 -39.60
N GLY A 880 -26.16 18.66 -38.38
CA GLY A 880 -25.84 19.35 -37.15
C GLY A 880 -25.05 18.35 -36.27
N GLU A 881 -24.59 18.78 -35.14
CA GLU A 881 -23.81 17.98 -34.23
C GLU A 881 -24.34 18.05 -32.80
N ASP A 882 -24.30 16.94 -32.12
CA ASP A 882 -24.40 16.87 -30.65
C ASP A 882 -23.03 16.67 -30.09
N ARG A 883 -22.58 17.57 -29.24
CA ARG A 883 -21.26 17.50 -28.59
C ARG A 883 -21.46 17.19 -27.12
N ILE A 884 -20.90 16.07 -26.68
CA ILE A 884 -20.91 15.68 -25.30
C ILE A 884 -19.47 15.85 -24.80
N ARG A 885 -19.28 16.71 -23.78
CA ARG A 885 -17.99 16.98 -23.19
C ARG A 885 -17.82 16.16 -21.93
N PHE A 886 -16.74 15.40 -21.87
CA PHE A 886 -16.28 14.65 -20.70
C PHE A 886 -15.01 15.33 -20.17
N ASP A 887 -15.15 16.22 -19.18
CA ASP A 887 -14.09 17.12 -18.74
C ASP A 887 -13.46 17.88 -19.95
N GLY A 888 -12.30 17.41 -20.45
CA GLY A 888 -11.61 18.01 -21.59
C GLY A 888 -11.98 17.44 -22.95
N ASP A 889 -12.53 16.22 -23.01
CA ASP A 889 -12.78 15.50 -24.25
C ASP A 889 -14.16 15.82 -24.83
N VAL A 890 -14.26 15.87 -26.16
CA VAL A 890 -15.50 16.12 -26.88
C VAL A 890 -15.84 14.92 -27.75
N ILE A 891 -16.99 14.33 -27.51
CA ILE A 891 -17.57 13.24 -28.30
C ILE A 891 -18.66 13.82 -29.16
N VAL A 892 -18.60 13.60 -30.48
CA VAL A 892 -19.48 14.19 -31.45
C VAL A 892 -20.41 13.15 -32.08
N ASN A 893 -21.70 13.43 -32.10
CA ASN A 893 -22.70 12.67 -32.85
C ASN A 893 -23.27 13.51 -33.99
N SER A 894 -23.46 12.93 -35.16
CA SER A 894 -24.10 13.57 -36.30
C SER A 894 -25.61 13.52 -36.17
N GLN A 895 -26.28 14.66 -36.44
CA GLN A 895 -27.74 14.74 -36.52
C GLN A 895 -28.29 14.37 -37.93
N ARG A 896 -27.43 14.08 -38.88
CA ARG A 896 -27.80 13.71 -40.24
C ARG A 896 -28.53 12.39 -40.28
N SER A 897 -29.69 12.35 -40.92
CA SER A 897 -30.45 11.12 -41.12
C SER A 897 -31.21 11.16 -42.47
N ARG A 898 -31.49 10.00 -43.05
CA ARG A 898 -32.32 9.82 -44.25
C ARG A 898 -33.13 8.56 -44.09
N ALA A 899 -34.47 8.68 -44.09
CA ALA A 899 -35.30 7.51 -43.89
C ALA A 899 -36.49 7.50 -44.81
N LEU A 900 -36.89 6.28 -45.15
CA LEU A 900 -38.18 6.04 -45.84
C LEU A 900 -39.15 5.36 -44.84
N GLU A 901 -40.34 5.92 -44.77
CA GLU A 901 -41.43 5.44 -43.93
C GLU A 901 -42.61 5.02 -44.85
N ALA A 902 -43.13 3.82 -44.62
CA ALA A 902 -44.33 3.33 -45.25
C ALA A 902 -45.38 2.99 -44.19
N GLY A 903 -46.62 3.39 -44.38
CA GLY A 903 -47.65 3.20 -43.39
C GLY A 903 -49.03 2.86 -43.97
N VAL A 904 -49.81 2.25 -43.13
CA VAL A 904 -51.22 1.93 -43.41
C VAL A 904 -52.07 2.39 -42.24
N GLY A 905 -53.21 2.99 -42.53
CA GLY A 905 -54.10 3.47 -41.48
C GLY A 905 -55.53 3.48 -41.86
N VAL A 906 -56.41 3.70 -40.91
CA VAL A 906 -57.81 3.85 -41.04
C VAL A 906 -58.37 4.94 -40.14
N VAL A 907 -59.26 5.76 -40.67
CA VAL A 907 -60.07 6.66 -39.86
C VAL A 907 -61.55 6.21 -39.97
N GLY A 908 -62.21 6.07 -38.85
CA GLY A 908 -63.59 5.72 -38.70
C GLY A 908 -64.36 6.84 -38.00
N ARG A 909 -65.42 7.33 -38.66
CA ARG A 909 -66.41 8.25 -38.08
C ARG A 909 -67.62 7.46 -37.64
N PHE A 910 -67.92 7.39 -36.38
CA PHE A 910 -69.05 6.63 -35.81
C PHE A 910 -70.36 7.42 -35.80
N ASN A 911 -70.28 8.75 -35.70
CA ASN A 911 -71.37 9.64 -35.75
C ASN A 911 -70.83 11.07 -36.03
N ARG A 912 -71.69 12.08 -35.98
CA ARG A 912 -71.27 13.50 -36.24
C ARG A 912 -70.32 14.06 -35.23
N THR A 913 -70.18 13.45 -34.05
CA THR A 913 -69.40 13.93 -32.93
C THR A 913 -68.10 13.08 -32.67
N ILE A 914 -68.11 11.80 -32.93
CA ILE A 914 -67.04 10.88 -32.52
C ILE A 914 -66.42 10.22 -33.75
N SER A 915 -65.11 10.32 -33.83
CA SER A 915 -64.25 9.57 -34.74
C SER A 915 -63.07 8.95 -34.02
N ALA A 916 -62.55 7.84 -34.58
CA ALA A 916 -61.33 7.18 -34.13
C ALA A 916 -60.45 6.93 -35.36
N TYR A 917 -59.15 6.88 -35.09
CA TYR A 917 -58.16 6.55 -36.10
C TYR A 917 -57.09 5.59 -35.54
N ALA A 918 -56.53 4.80 -36.46
CA ALA A 918 -55.39 3.94 -36.15
C ALA A 918 -54.42 3.92 -37.36
N VAL A 919 -53.14 3.92 -37.11
CA VAL A 919 -52.10 3.82 -38.13
C VAL A 919 -50.95 2.96 -37.61
N ALA A 920 -50.33 2.22 -38.53
CA ALA A 920 -49.13 1.44 -38.30
C ALA A 920 -48.10 1.81 -39.37
N ASP A 921 -46.90 2.13 -38.92
CA ASP A 921 -45.82 2.65 -39.75
C ASP A 921 -44.54 1.80 -39.60
N TYR A 922 -43.80 1.73 -40.67
CA TYR A 922 -42.48 1.11 -40.71
C TYR A 922 -41.47 2.07 -41.33
N THR A 923 -40.48 2.46 -40.58
CA THR A 923 -39.40 3.38 -40.99
C THR A 923 -38.06 2.65 -41.08
N ARG A 924 -37.34 2.92 -42.18
CA ARG A 924 -36.02 2.35 -42.45
C ARG A 924 -35.07 3.41 -42.97
N GLU A 925 -33.78 3.37 -42.49
CA GLU A 925 -32.71 4.23 -43.00
C GLU A 925 -32.39 3.96 -44.46
N LEU A 926 -32.05 5.02 -45.20
CA LEU A 926 -31.66 4.97 -46.62
C LEU A 926 -30.18 5.36 -46.76
N GLY A 927 -29.33 4.41 -47.20
CA GLY A 927 -27.95 4.70 -47.63
C GLY A 927 -26.99 5.06 -46.51
N GLY A 928 -27.13 4.48 -45.33
CA GLY A 928 -26.22 4.66 -44.22
C GLY A 928 -24.95 3.80 -44.35
N ASP A 929 -23.87 4.22 -43.68
CA ASP A 929 -22.66 3.41 -43.43
C ASP A 929 -23.03 2.17 -42.61
N ARG A 930 -22.11 1.19 -42.49
CA ARG A 930 -22.34 -0.06 -41.70
C ARG A 930 -22.84 0.19 -40.29
N ASN A 931 -22.57 1.36 -39.73
CA ASN A 931 -22.85 1.77 -38.35
C ASN A 931 -24.05 2.72 -38.24
N GLU A 932 -24.74 3.04 -39.31
CA GLU A 932 -26.00 3.79 -39.35
C GLU A 932 -27.14 2.82 -39.60
N LYS A 933 -28.09 2.72 -38.70
CA LYS A 933 -29.24 1.86 -38.83
C LYS A 933 -30.46 2.53 -38.21
N ARG A 934 -31.58 2.47 -38.90
CA ARG A 934 -32.88 2.88 -38.36
C ARG A 934 -33.90 1.87 -38.74
N ARG A 935 -34.53 1.27 -37.78
CA ARG A 935 -35.66 0.38 -37.91
C ARG A 935 -36.65 0.74 -36.84
N VAL A 936 -37.78 1.34 -37.22
CA VAL A 936 -38.82 1.75 -36.30
C VAL A 936 -40.15 1.15 -36.78
N ILE A 937 -40.86 0.53 -35.88
CA ILE A 937 -42.25 0.13 -36.05
C ILE A 937 -43.06 1.01 -35.13
N GLU A 938 -43.99 1.83 -35.68
CA GLU A 938 -44.82 2.71 -34.89
C GLU A 938 -46.30 2.33 -35.04
N GLY A 939 -47.04 2.42 -33.95
CA GLY A 939 -48.48 2.36 -33.91
C GLY A 939 -49.04 3.59 -33.23
N ASN A 940 -50.09 4.18 -33.84
CA ASN A 940 -50.76 5.38 -33.35
C ASN A 940 -52.27 5.14 -33.35
N ILE A 941 -52.92 5.30 -32.20
CA ILE A 941 -54.37 5.18 -32.04
C ILE A 941 -54.91 6.44 -31.36
N GLY A 942 -55.96 7.02 -31.96
CA GLY A 942 -56.56 8.21 -31.38
C GLY A 942 -58.10 8.22 -31.48
N LEU A 943 -58.64 9.00 -30.56
CA LEU A 943 -60.04 9.35 -30.49
C LEU A 943 -60.21 10.86 -30.63
N ARG A 944 -61.26 11.25 -31.31
CA ARG A 944 -61.63 12.65 -31.51
C ARG A 944 -63.12 12.84 -31.26
N ALA A 945 -63.46 13.97 -30.60
CA ALA A 945 -64.82 14.40 -30.36
C ALA A 945 -64.96 15.86 -30.85
N ASP A 946 -65.97 16.07 -31.66
CA ASP A 946 -66.28 17.38 -32.29
C ASP A 946 -67.63 17.90 -31.77
N TRP A 947 -67.74 19.22 -31.43
CA TRP A 947 -68.97 19.84 -30.93
C TRP A 947 -69.12 21.32 -31.32
#